data_841b7e604cea34320859227c0e91c6fd
#
_entry.id   841b7e604cea34320859227c0e91c6fd
#
_cell.length_a   1.000
_cell.length_b   1.000
_cell.length_c   1.000
_cell.angle_alpha   90.00
_cell.angle_beta   90.00
_cell.angle_gamma   90.00
#
_symmetry.space_group_name_H-M   'P 1'
#
loop_
_entity.id
_entity.type
_entity.pdbx_description
1 polymer ?
#
loop_
_entity_poly.entity_id
_entity_poly.type
_entity_poly.pdbx_seq_one_letter_code
_entity_poly.pdbx_strand_id
1 'polypeptide(L)'
;MKNGRAAFTAPDNFFQMFFGQAAALPLYSAKSFMLFSARTIAVCFCWSLFLSMPAVVFGQTNYYAANGTEYAIIGALPGDQVYPDAAVNASGGFVVWQDNITDGSGTGLSARRLDGTLSGTAGTFRVNAQGTNDQQNPRVALLKNGGAVFVWQGGVSGFQHIYARFLNSDGTFLTATDMVVSVPTNNFQINPAVAVLNNGNVIVVWSSFDEQSSSSLQDVYGQLFSQTGQKIGGEFLINNQFTSYNQRTPAVAALANGGFVVAWVSEQERAVAPIYGSPSGNVTATSISLPSVDIYAQLYDGNGVAQANEFLVNTSFSPCANPRVAAASDGGFMIVWDGRDLTNFTNGLDIFARPFSSLGAGGLVVRVNSHLFGDQYAPQISSIGLDCLIVWTSLAQDGSREGVYGQLVHNDGSLVGEEFRVNTTTASEQIQPVVTSDGANQILVIWSSYTGGPYNFDLFAQRYMNVSVLLQPMAAPFVSAPFVVDTNDEYQPQLQVSWPPLLGISVSNYEVYVNGSATPMALVTSNQWIMTAANDLAAGSTNTFQVDYVTTDGRRSPLSPSASGATWSGLSWNGIPDEWMAEFFGGYFNGTYHTNFWPAANAPVASGTPTLYQIFLSGGNPLDSSTWLVTQLSNTPQGLFLIWNTQAGQTYQVQATTNFSTWTNWGEPRFAAGTSDSVFVGGSSAGYYRVVLLRQ
;
A
#
# COMPACT_ATOMS: atom_id res chain seq x y z
N MET A 1 -18.08 -54.68 21.44
CA MET A 1 -17.27 -55.85 21.03
C MET A 1 -16.10 -55.31 20.25
N LYS A 2 -14.98 -55.26 20.91
CA LYS A 2 -13.66 -55.84 20.61
C LYS A 2 -13.10 -55.44 19.24
N ASN A 3 -12.16 -54.51 19.22
CA ASN A 3 -10.68 -54.67 19.13
C ASN A 3 -10.10 -55.04 17.75
N GLY A 4 -9.16 -54.26 17.27
CA GLY A 4 -8.19 -54.63 16.26
C GLY A 4 -7.28 -53.45 15.84
N ARG A 5 -6.26 -53.16 16.67
CA ARG A 5 -5.07 -52.41 16.28
C ARG A 5 -4.18 -53.28 15.39
N ALA A 6 -3.60 -52.75 14.37
CA ALA A 6 -2.30 -53.22 13.86
C ALA A 6 -1.50 -52.02 13.34
N ALA A 7 -0.39 -51.77 14.01
CA ALA A 7 0.71 -50.94 13.58
C ALA A 7 1.57 -51.75 12.60
N PHE A 8 2.12 -51.12 11.58
CA PHE A 8 3.32 -51.60 10.90
C PHE A 8 4.32 -50.48 10.66
N THR A 9 5.49 -50.74 11.14
CA THR A 9 6.73 -49.99 11.15
C THR A 9 7.37 -49.91 9.75
N ALA A 10 8.16 -48.85 9.59
CA ALA A 10 9.10 -48.65 8.48
C ALA A 10 10.16 -49.76 8.39
N PRO A 11 10.88 -49.85 7.28
CA PRO A 11 12.34 -49.79 7.41
C PRO A 11 13.02 -48.79 6.48
N ASP A 12 14.12 -48.33 7.02
CA ASP A 12 15.19 -47.53 6.43
C ASP A 12 15.98 -48.23 5.31
N ASN A 13 16.69 -47.36 4.61
CA ASN A 13 18.00 -47.54 3.99
C ASN A 13 18.10 -48.00 2.51
N PHE A 14 18.81 -47.26 1.74
CA PHE A 14 20.16 -47.41 1.22
C PHE A 14 20.44 -46.77 -0.14
N PHE A 15 21.58 -46.06 -0.15
CA PHE A 15 22.64 -45.79 -1.12
C PHE A 15 22.40 -44.73 -2.21
N GLN A 16 23.10 -43.65 -2.15
CA GLN A 16 24.53 -43.25 -2.35
C GLN A 16 25.05 -43.34 -3.80
N MET A 17 25.58 -42.21 -4.22
CA MET A 17 26.67 -41.97 -5.16
C MET A 17 26.47 -42.16 -6.66
N PHE A 18 26.72 -41.07 -7.40
CA PHE A 18 27.86 -41.05 -8.36
C PHE A 18 28.30 -39.60 -8.62
N PHE A 19 29.58 -39.36 -8.30
CA PHE A 19 30.40 -38.25 -8.74
C PHE A 19 30.90 -38.50 -10.17
N GLY A 20 30.94 -37.46 -10.98
CA GLY A 20 31.59 -37.48 -12.28
C GLY A 20 32.16 -36.10 -12.60
N GLN A 21 33.38 -36.03 -12.43
CA GLN A 21 34.50 -35.15 -12.58
C GLN A 21 34.53 -34.28 -13.84
N ALA A 22 35.17 -33.17 -13.58
CA ALA A 22 35.67 -32.10 -14.44
C ALA A 22 36.55 -32.56 -15.62
N ALA A 23 36.52 -31.77 -16.66
CA ALA A 23 37.66 -31.65 -17.60
C ALA A 23 37.94 -30.17 -17.88
N ALA A 24 39.17 -29.79 -17.63
CA ALA A 24 39.72 -28.45 -17.81
C ALA A 24 40.60 -28.39 -19.06
N LEU A 25 40.78 -27.14 -19.56
CA LEU A 25 41.92 -26.59 -20.31
C LEU A 25 41.84 -26.64 -21.87
N PRO A 26 42.59 -25.72 -22.59
CA PRO A 26 43.60 -24.78 -22.14
C PRO A 26 43.54 -23.33 -22.64
N LEU A 27 44.29 -22.51 -21.95
CA LEU A 27 44.80 -21.19 -22.29
C LEU A 27 45.70 -21.20 -23.55
N TYR A 28 45.57 -20.14 -24.37
CA TYR A 28 46.67 -19.73 -25.26
C TYR A 28 46.96 -18.24 -25.08
N SER A 29 48.20 -17.95 -24.74
CA SER A 29 48.83 -16.66 -24.69
C SER A 29 49.45 -16.31 -26.03
N ALA A 30 49.41 -15.05 -26.43
CA ALA A 30 50.43 -14.47 -27.29
C ALA A 30 50.53 -12.96 -27.07
N LYS A 31 51.71 -12.57 -26.59
CA LYS A 31 52.25 -11.21 -26.58
C LYS A 31 52.61 -10.78 -28.00
N SER A 32 52.47 -9.51 -28.34
CA SER A 32 53.47 -8.81 -29.12
C SER A 32 53.37 -7.29 -28.93
N PHE A 33 54.48 -6.72 -28.63
CA PHE A 33 54.87 -5.31 -28.54
C PHE A 33 54.78 -4.63 -29.89
N MET A 34 54.47 -3.32 -29.92
CA MET A 34 55.27 -2.30 -30.61
C MET A 34 54.97 -0.89 -30.06
N LEU A 35 56.02 -0.25 -29.61
CA LEU A 35 56.13 1.18 -29.38
C LEU A 35 56.18 1.94 -30.74
N PHE A 36 55.58 3.13 -30.79
CA PHE A 36 56.18 4.29 -31.50
C PHE A 36 55.67 5.60 -30.87
N SER A 37 56.64 6.48 -30.64
CA SER A 37 56.49 7.85 -30.14
C SER A 37 56.23 8.83 -31.27
N ALA A 38 55.49 9.92 -31.03
CA ALA A 38 55.86 11.27 -31.41
C ALA A 38 54.83 12.32 -30.96
N ARG A 39 55.36 13.38 -30.43
CA ARG A 39 54.73 14.63 -29.99
C ARG A 39 54.00 15.34 -31.14
N THR A 40 52.81 15.90 -30.88
CA THR A 40 52.37 17.18 -31.48
C THR A 40 51.41 17.88 -30.50
N ILE A 41 51.71 19.12 -30.20
CA ILE A 41 50.94 20.07 -29.40
C ILE A 41 49.77 20.54 -30.26
N ALA A 42 48.55 20.41 -29.75
CA ALA A 42 47.40 21.14 -30.27
C ALA A 42 46.51 21.57 -29.09
N VAL A 43 46.27 22.84 -29.03
CA VAL A 43 45.43 23.58 -28.10
C VAL A 43 44.00 23.03 -28.23
N CYS A 44 43.46 22.43 -27.19
CA CYS A 44 42.08 21.99 -27.14
C CYS A 44 41.24 22.91 -26.27
N PHE A 45 40.24 23.48 -26.87
CA PHE A 45 39.02 23.99 -26.22
C PHE A 45 38.40 22.89 -25.40
N CYS A 46 38.36 23.04 -24.07
CA CYS A 46 37.54 22.24 -23.19
C CYS A 46 36.07 22.61 -23.37
N TRP A 47 35.39 21.87 -24.19
CA TRP A 47 33.92 21.70 -24.05
C TRP A 47 33.70 20.59 -23.03
N SER A 48 33.38 20.96 -21.80
CA SER A 48 32.82 20.08 -20.81
C SER A 48 31.42 19.63 -21.28
N LEU A 49 31.35 18.49 -21.96
CA LEU A 49 30.11 17.72 -22.03
C LEU A 49 29.81 17.23 -20.62
N PHE A 50 28.96 17.94 -19.89
CA PHE A 50 28.16 17.35 -18.84
C PHE A 50 27.22 16.34 -19.52
N LEU A 51 27.60 15.06 -19.52
CA LEU A 51 26.67 13.98 -19.61
C LEU A 51 25.80 14.08 -18.35
N SER A 52 24.66 14.77 -18.47
CA SER A 52 23.55 14.59 -17.55
C SER A 52 23.15 13.11 -17.68
N MET A 53 23.66 12.27 -16.80
CA MET A 53 22.97 11.02 -16.50
C MET A 53 21.56 11.43 -16.14
N PRO A 54 20.50 10.89 -16.78
CA PRO A 54 19.18 11.08 -16.25
C PRO A 54 19.25 10.56 -14.81
N ALA A 55 18.98 11.44 -13.85
CA ALA A 55 18.64 10.99 -12.50
C ALA A 55 17.56 9.96 -12.72
N VAL A 56 17.81 8.70 -12.36
CA VAL A 56 16.77 7.70 -12.22
C VAL A 56 15.91 8.27 -11.11
N VAL A 57 14.88 8.99 -11.48
CA VAL A 57 13.77 9.32 -10.61
C VAL A 57 13.17 7.96 -10.32
N PHE A 58 13.52 7.38 -9.20
CA PHE A 58 12.75 6.28 -8.63
C PHE A 58 11.34 6.83 -8.49
N GLY A 59 10.43 6.37 -9.35
CA GLY A 59 9.05 6.78 -9.35
C GLY A 59 8.55 6.59 -7.93
N GLN A 60 8.02 7.66 -7.35
CA GLN A 60 7.44 7.66 -6.02
C GLN A 60 6.27 6.68 -6.07
N THR A 61 6.42 5.51 -5.44
CA THR A 61 5.33 4.56 -5.28
C THR A 61 4.27 5.25 -4.44
N ASN A 62 3.10 5.48 -5.01
CA ASN A 62 1.95 5.98 -4.26
C ASN A 62 1.50 4.89 -3.31
N TYR A 63 1.75 5.04 -2.02
CA TYR A 63 1.24 4.13 -1.00
C TYR A 63 -0.12 4.60 -0.53
N TYR A 64 -1.06 3.64 -0.45
CA TYR A 64 -2.39 3.86 0.09
C TYR A 64 -2.47 3.18 1.45
N ALA A 65 -2.76 3.95 2.51
CA ALA A 65 -2.95 3.42 3.85
C ALA A 65 -4.44 3.44 4.23
N ALA A 66 -4.84 2.53 5.10
CA ALA A 66 -6.17 2.51 5.67
C ALA A 66 -6.48 3.86 6.35
N ASN A 67 -7.59 4.48 5.97
CA ASN A 67 -8.09 5.73 6.55
C ASN A 67 -9.23 5.43 7.52
N GLY A 68 -8.89 5.24 8.77
CA GLY A 68 -9.78 4.76 9.82
C GLY A 68 -9.92 3.23 9.85
N THR A 69 -10.85 2.75 10.65
CA THR A 69 -11.16 1.33 10.80
C THR A 69 -12.30 0.92 9.86
N GLU A 70 -12.47 -0.38 9.67
CA GLU A 70 -13.68 -0.99 9.09
C GLU A 70 -14.95 -0.44 9.73
N TYR A 71 -15.97 -0.16 8.93
CA TYR A 71 -17.23 0.42 9.41
C TYR A 71 -18.43 -0.07 8.59
N ALA A 72 -19.60 -0.12 9.24
CA ALA A 72 -20.87 -0.41 8.57
C ALA A 72 -21.31 0.81 7.74
N ILE A 73 -21.10 0.76 6.42
CA ILE A 73 -21.29 1.92 5.52
C ILE A 73 -22.74 2.39 5.43
N ILE A 74 -23.70 1.50 5.63
CA ILE A 74 -25.13 1.82 5.61
C ILE A 74 -25.77 1.74 7.00
N GLY A 75 -25.01 1.38 8.04
CA GLY A 75 -25.53 1.02 9.37
C GLY A 75 -26.17 -0.36 9.36
N ALA A 76 -26.72 -0.78 10.50
CA ALA A 76 -27.48 -2.02 10.59
C ALA A 76 -28.90 -1.80 10.04
N LEU A 77 -29.25 -2.48 8.98
CA LEU A 77 -30.59 -2.47 8.38
C LEU A 77 -31.25 -3.83 8.52
N PRO A 78 -32.59 -3.91 8.53
CA PRO A 78 -33.29 -5.20 8.52
C PRO A 78 -33.07 -5.96 7.21
N GLY A 79 -32.98 -7.29 7.28
CA GLY A 79 -32.81 -8.16 6.11
C GLY A 79 -31.35 -8.28 5.67
N ASP A 80 -31.17 -8.96 4.53
CA ASP A 80 -29.86 -9.14 3.92
C ASP A 80 -29.55 -7.98 2.98
N GLN A 81 -28.34 -7.43 3.08
CA GLN A 81 -27.78 -6.47 2.14
C GLN A 81 -26.61 -7.13 1.43
N VAL A 82 -26.77 -7.39 0.15
CA VAL A 82 -25.83 -8.17 -0.66
C VAL A 82 -25.63 -7.57 -2.05
N TYR A 83 -24.64 -8.04 -2.79
CA TYR A 83 -24.30 -7.59 -4.13
C TYR A 83 -24.16 -6.06 -4.21
N PRO A 84 -23.29 -5.47 -3.38
CA PRO A 84 -23.05 -4.04 -3.47
C PRO A 84 -22.41 -3.65 -4.80
N ASP A 85 -22.66 -2.40 -5.21
CA ASP A 85 -21.86 -1.70 -6.21
C ASP A 85 -21.70 -0.23 -5.79
N ALA A 86 -20.63 0.43 -6.23
CA ALA A 86 -20.38 1.81 -5.85
C ALA A 86 -19.62 2.58 -6.93
N ALA A 87 -19.93 3.87 -7.01
CA ALA A 87 -19.19 4.80 -7.84
C ALA A 87 -18.98 6.11 -7.07
N VAL A 88 -17.73 6.56 -6.99
CA VAL A 88 -17.35 7.77 -6.27
C VAL A 88 -16.46 8.69 -7.10
N ASN A 89 -16.40 9.94 -6.71
CA ASN A 89 -15.44 10.95 -7.13
C ASN A 89 -14.98 11.76 -5.90
N ALA A 90 -14.16 12.78 -6.07
CA ALA A 90 -13.67 13.63 -4.98
C ALA A 90 -14.78 14.31 -4.15
N SER A 91 -15.99 14.46 -4.70
CA SER A 91 -17.15 15.06 -4.00
C SER A 91 -18.03 14.02 -3.29
N GLY A 92 -17.73 12.73 -3.43
CA GLY A 92 -18.52 11.61 -2.94
C GLY A 92 -19.15 10.80 -4.07
N GLY A 93 -20.27 10.14 -3.83
CA GLY A 93 -20.92 9.30 -4.83
C GLY A 93 -22.10 8.53 -4.28
N PHE A 94 -22.23 7.27 -4.73
CA PHE A 94 -23.31 6.39 -4.31
C PHE A 94 -22.81 4.97 -4.07
N VAL A 95 -23.41 4.32 -3.07
CA VAL A 95 -23.42 2.87 -2.91
C VAL A 95 -24.85 2.37 -3.20
N VAL A 96 -24.98 1.27 -3.94
CA VAL A 96 -26.22 0.58 -4.25
C VAL A 96 -26.07 -0.88 -3.85
N TRP A 97 -27.14 -1.52 -3.44
CA TRP A 97 -27.17 -2.93 -3.05
C TRP A 97 -28.54 -3.57 -3.30
N GLN A 98 -28.54 -4.87 -3.28
CA GLN A 98 -29.74 -5.69 -3.28
C GLN A 98 -30.14 -6.01 -1.85
N ASP A 99 -31.42 -5.86 -1.51
CA ASP A 99 -31.99 -6.28 -0.23
C ASP A 99 -33.30 -7.06 -0.39
N ASN A 100 -33.70 -7.77 0.65
CA ASN A 100 -34.87 -8.64 0.63
C ASN A 100 -36.10 -8.07 1.38
N ILE A 101 -36.09 -6.78 1.72
CA ILE A 101 -37.15 -6.18 2.55
C ILE A 101 -37.74 -4.90 1.94
N THR A 102 -36.94 -4.08 1.27
CA THR A 102 -37.26 -2.67 0.97
C THR A 102 -38.46 -2.48 0.07
N ASP A 103 -38.69 -3.36 -0.90
CA ASP A 103 -39.78 -3.18 -1.84
C ASP A 103 -41.05 -4.05 -1.57
N GLY A 104 -40.94 -4.94 -0.60
CA GLY A 104 -42.05 -5.76 -0.12
C GLY A 104 -42.39 -6.97 -0.98
N SER A 105 -41.58 -7.31 -2.02
CA SER A 105 -41.80 -8.47 -2.89
C SER A 105 -40.46 -9.00 -3.44
N GLY A 106 -39.98 -10.11 -2.92
CA GLY A 106 -38.72 -10.71 -3.37
C GLY A 106 -37.50 -9.85 -2.97
N THR A 107 -36.62 -9.57 -3.94
CA THR A 107 -35.48 -8.72 -3.78
C THR A 107 -35.65 -7.36 -4.43
N GLY A 108 -35.35 -6.27 -3.72
CA GLY A 108 -35.36 -4.89 -4.19
C GLY A 108 -33.98 -4.26 -4.18
N LEU A 109 -33.92 -3.02 -4.61
CA LEU A 109 -32.68 -2.26 -4.68
C LEU A 109 -32.75 -0.99 -3.85
N SER A 110 -31.76 -0.84 -2.98
CA SER A 110 -31.56 0.34 -2.15
C SER A 110 -30.22 1.02 -2.46
N ALA A 111 -30.17 2.33 -2.27
CA ALA A 111 -28.95 3.09 -2.43
C ALA A 111 -28.79 4.11 -1.30
N ARG A 112 -27.53 4.58 -1.12
CA ARG A 112 -27.15 5.66 -0.22
C ARG A 112 -26.17 6.59 -0.87
N ARG A 113 -26.35 7.89 -0.67
CA ARG A 113 -25.37 8.91 -1.10
C ARG A 113 -24.21 8.96 -0.13
N LEU A 114 -23.00 9.05 -0.66
CA LEU A 114 -21.74 9.27 0.06
C LEU A 114 -21.26 10.69 -0.17
N ASP A 115 -20.62 11.28 0.84
CA ASP A 115 -19.94 12.57 0.75
C ASP A 115 -18.47 12.45 0.30
N GLY A 116 -17.75 13.56 0.23
CA GLY A 116 -16.34 13.58 -0.16
C GLY A 116 -15.38 12.90 0.84
N THR A 117 -15.87 12.51 2.03
CA THR A 117 -15.13 11.66 2.99
C THR A 117 -15.48 10.18 2.82
N LEU A 118 -16.28 9.85 1.83
CA LEU A 118 -16.83 8.51 1.55
C LEU A 118 -17.67 7.96 2.71
N SER A 119 -18.30 8.86 3.47
CA SER A 119 -19.28 8.56 4.51
C SER A 119 -20.69 8.83 4.04
N GLY A 120 -21.65 8.07 4.55
CA GLY A 120 -23.05 8.30 4.21
C GLY A 120 -23.59 9.54 4.93
N THR A 121 -24.09 10.53 4.18
CA THR A 121 -24.64 11.78 4.72
C THR A 121 -26.16 11.81 4.79
N ALA A 122 -26.82 10.96 3.99
CA ALA A 122 -28.27 10.91 3.90
C ALA A 122 -28.79 9.52 4.29
N GLY A 123 -30.10 9.41 4.48
CA GLY A 123 -30.78 8.12 4.61
C GLY A 123 -30.67 7.30 3.34
N THR A 124 -31.03 6.03 3.44
CA THR A 124 -31.17 5.13 2.30
C THR A 124 -32.43 5.47 1.51
N PHE A 125 -32.42 5.20 0.22
CA PHE A 125 -33.57 5.37 -0.65
C PHE A 125 -33.71 4.17 -1.60
N ARG A 126 -34.93 3.83 -1.96
CA ARG A 126 -35.25 2.78 -2.92
C ARG A 126 -34.90 3.23 -4.34
N VAL A 127 -34.24 2.35 -5.12
CA VAL A 127 -33.85 2.62 -6.51
C VAL A 127 -34.96 2.21 -7.48
N ASN A 128 -35.39 0.96 -7.45
CA ASN A 128 -36.43 0.45 -8.34
C ASN A 128 -37.81 1.05 -8.02
N ALA A 129 -38.57 1.47 -9.04
CA ALA A 129 -39.93 1.96 -8.88
C ALA A 129 -40.93 0.78 -8.79
N GLN A 130 -40.73 -0.24 -9.61
CA GLN A 130 -41.47 -1.49 -9.58
C GLN A 130 -41.01 -2.35 -8.41
N GLY A 131 -41.94 -2.86 -7.58
CA GLY A 131 -41.63 -3.77 -6.48
C GLY A 131 -42.09 -5.21 -6.75
N THR A 132 -42.55 -5.54 -7.97
CA THR A 132 -43.02 -6.88 -8.28
C THR A 132 -41.86 -7.74 -8.81
N ASN A 133 -41.71 -8.96 -8.30
CA ASN A 133 -40.63 -9.90 -8.60
C ASN A 133 -39.27 -9.41 -8.12
N ASP A 134 -38.19 -10.10 -8.51
CA ASP A 134 -36.82 -9.83 -8.09
C ASP A 134 -36.20 -8.72 -8.93
N GLN A 135 -35.50 -7.81 -8.25
CA GLN A 135 -34.53 -6.86 -8.80
C GLN A 135 -33.18 -7.22 -8.26
N GLN A 136 -32.21 -7.51 -9.13
CA GLN A 136 -30.94 -8.14 -8.79
C GLN A 136 -29.78 -7.54 -9.55
N ASN A 137 -28.55 -7.76 -9.02
CA ASN A 137 -27.29 -7.37 -9.62
C ASN A 137 -27.23 -5.87 -9.99
N PRO A 138 -27.45 -4.97 -9.04
CA PRO A 138 -27.39 -3.54 -9.31
C PRO A 138 -25.99 -3.09 -9.72
N ARG A 139 -25.96 -2.08 -10.59
CA ARG A 139 -24.73 -1.34 -10.96
C ARG A 139 -25.01 0.15 -10.91
N VAL A 140 -23.98 0.93 -10.58
CA VAL A 140 -24.08 2.38 -10.52
C VAL A 140 -22.89 3.04 -11.22
N ALA A 141 -23.17 4.13 -11.95
CA ALA A 141 -22.14 5.01 -12.50
C ALA A 141 -22.52 6.48 -12.30
N LEU A 142 -21.52 7.33 -12.03
CA LEU A 142 -21.70 8.77 -11.84
C LEU A 142 -21.85 9.45 -13.19
N LEU A 143 -22.89 10.27 -13.34
CA LEU A 143 -23.07 11.13 -14.50
C LEU A 143 -22.22 12.40 -14.38
N LYS A 144 -21.76 12.92 -15.51
CA LYS A 144 -20.92 14.15 -15.54
C LYS A 144 -21.66 15.41 -15.08
N ASN A 145 -23.00 15.38 -15.07
CA ASN A 145 -23.84 16.46 -14.55
C ASN A 145 -24.03 16.41 -13.01
N GLY A 146 -23.36 15.50 -12.32
CA GLY A 146 -23.43 15.33 -10.86
C GLY A 146 -24.53 14.40 -10.36
N GLY A 147 -25.28 13.77 -11.28
CA GLY A 147 -26.25 12.71 -10.98
C GLY A 147 -25.62 11.31 -11.04
N ALA A 148 -26.48 10.28 -11.14
CA ALA A 148 -26.08 8.88 -11.26
C ALA A 148 -27.04 8.11 -12.18
N VAL A 149 -26.57 7.01 -12.76
CA VAL A 149 -27.40 6.01 -13.39
C VAL A 149 -27.28 4.70 -12.63
N PHE A 150 -28.40 4.10 -12.30
CA PHE A 150 -28.53 2.77 -11.70
C PHE A 150 -29.06 1.81 -12.74
N VAL A 151 -28.47 0.63 -12.87
CA VAL A 151 -28.83 -0.40 -13.84
C VAL A 151 -28.93 -1.73 -13.10
N TRP A 152 -29.92 -2.56 -13.46
CA TRP A 152 -30.14 -3.87 -12.83
C TRP A 152 -30.87 -4.84 -13.75
N GLN A 153 -30.84 -6.10 -13.40
CA GLN A 153 -31.74 -7.10 -13.98
C GLN A 153 -32.99 -7.28 -13.11
N GLY A 154 -34.16 -7.39 -13.70
CA GLY A 154 -35.40 -7.52 -12.94
C GLY A 154 -36.47 -8.31 -13.70
N GLY A 155 -37.43 -8.82 -12.95
CA GLY A 155 -38.53 -9.59 -13.49
C GLY A 155 -38.63 -11.02 -12.93
N VAL A 156 -39.48 -11.83 -13.53
CA VAL A 156 -39.63 -13.23 -13.14
C VAL A 156 -38.39 -14.03 -13.50
N SER A 157 -37.94 -14.92 -12.61
CA SER A 157 -36.79 -15.79 -12.87
C SER A 157 -36.94 -16.55 -14.20
N GLY A 158 -35.90 -16.47 -15.05
CA GLY A 158 -35.89 -17.00 -16.41
C GLY A 158 -36.52 -16.09 -17.47
N PHE A 159 -37.04 -14.91 -17.07
CA PHE A 159 -37.62 -13.88 -17.96
C PHE A 159 -37.19 -12.48 -17.50
N GLN A 160 -35.99 -12.34 -16.95
CA GLN A 160 -35.45 -11.06 -16.52
C GLN A 160 -35.14 -10.18 -17.73
N HIS A 161 -35.28 -8.87 -17.55
CA HIS A 161 -34.81 -7.83 -18.47
C HIS A 161 -33.92 -6.85 -17.78
N ILE A 162 -33.23 -6.01 -18.55
CA ILE A 162 -32.36 -4.96 -18.02
C ILE A 162 -33.15 -3.67 -17.88
N TYR A 163 -33.04 -3.08 -16.68
CA TYR A 163 -33.69 -1.82 -16.31
C TYR A 163 -32.65 -0.78 -15.90
N ALA A 164 -33.05 0.48 -16.02
CA ALA A 164 -32.25 1.61 -15.54
C ALA A 164 -33.13 2.71 -14.93
N ARG A 165 -32.54 3.49 -14.04
CA ARG A 165 -33.06 4.79 -13.59
C ARG A 165 -31.94 5.81 -13.51
N PHE A 166 -32.24 7.00 -14.01
CA PHE A 166 -31.32 8.14 -13.98
C PHE A 166 -31.73 9.07 -12.83
N LEU A 167 -30.77 9.39 -11.97
CA LEU A 167 -30.92 10.30 -10.86
C LEU A 167 -30.28 11.64 -11.21
N ASN A 168 -31.00 12.74 -11.06
CA ASN A 168 -30.48 14.10 -11.20
C ASN A 168 -29.54 14.48 -10.05
N SER A 169 -28.75 15.51 -10.23
CA SER A 169 -27.84 16.04 -9.19
C SER A 169 -28.56 16.53 -7.92
N ASP A 170 -29.83 16.92 -8.04
CA ASP A 170 -30.69 17.33 -6.93
C ASP A 170 -31.26 16.15 -6.12
N GLY A 171 -31.00 14.90 -6.54
CA GLY A 171 -31.48 13.68 -5.90
C GLY A 171 -32.86 13.23 -6.34
N THR A 172 -33.45 13.82 -7.37
CA THR A 172 -34.72 13.38 -7.95
C THR A 172 -34.48 12.42 -9.12
N PHE A 173 -35.31 11.40 -9.27
CA PHE A 173 -35.25 10.53 -10.43
C PHE A 173 -35.83 11.22 -11.66
N LEU A 174 -35.19 11.01 -12.82
CA LEU A 174 -35.61 11.61 -14.08
C LEU A 174 -37.03 11.12 -14.53
N THR A 175 -37.34 9.86 -14.19
CA THR A 175 -38.65 9.24 -14.51
C THR A 175 -39.30 8.65 -13.26
N ALA A 176 -40.62 8.65 -13.23
CA ALA A 176 -41.39 8.04 -12.14
C ALA A 176 -41.35 6.51 -12.20
N THR A 177 -41.08 5.93 -13.38
CA THR A 177 -41.08 4.49 -13.65
C THR A 177 -39.67 4.02 -14.05
N ASP A 178 -39.42 2.73 -13.91
CA ASP A 178 -38.22 2.07 -14.40
C ASP A 178 -38.19 2.10 -15.93
N MET A 179 -37.02 2.36 -16.49
CA MET A 179 -36.76 2.37 -17.93
C MET A 179 -36.29 0.98 -18.37
N VAL A 180 -36.89 0.40 -19.37
CA VAL A 180 -36.38 -0.83 -19.98
C VAL A 180 -35.22 -0.50 -20.91
N VAL A 181 -34.06 -1.06 -20.60
CA VAL A 181 -32.81 -0.88 -21.38
C VAL A 181 -32.79 -1.73 -22.60
N SER A 182 -32.91 -3.04 -22.41
CA SER A 182 -32.92 -4.05 -23.48
C SER A 182 -34.22 -4.06 -24.27
N VAL A 183 -34.22 -4.62 -25.47
CA VAL A 183 -35.47 -4.95 -26.17
C VAL A 183 -36.05 -6.18 -25.50
N PRO A 184 -37.31 -6.13 -25.02
CA PRO A 184 -37.91 -7.29 -24.36
C PRO A 184 -38.06 -8.47 -25.35
N THR A 185 -37.51 -9.61 -24.98
CA THR A 185 -37.62 -10.89 -25.67
C THR A 185 -38.41 -11.89 -24.82
N ASN A 186 -38.70 -13.07 -25.35
CA ASN A 186 -39.30 -14.15 -24.56
C ASN A 186 -38.25 -14.89 -23.68
N ASN A 187 -36.99 -14.46 -23.71
CA ASN A 187 -35.86 -15.06 -23.01
C ASN A 187 -35.31 -14.08 -21.99
N PHE A 188 -34.35 -14.52 -21.17
CA PHE A 188 -33.80 -13.71 -20.11
C PHE A 188 -32.57 -12.91 -20.55
N GLN A 189 -32.43 -11.73 -19.96
CA GLN A 189 -31.33 -10.79 -20.11
C GLN A 189 -30.78 -10.48 -18.70
N ILE A 190 -29.50 -10.72 -18.50
CA ILE A 190 -28.87 -10.73 -17.17
C ILE A 190 -27.48 -10.13 -17.20
N ASN A 191 -26.88 -9.96 -15.97
CA ASN A 191 -25.52 -9.51 -15.73
C ASN A 191 -25.20 -8.14 -16.38
N PRO A 192 -25.96 -7.09 -16.04
CA PRO A 192 -25.65 -5.76 -16.57
C PRO A 192 -24.33 -5.20 -16.06
N ALA A 193 -23.68 -4.41 -16.91
CA ALA A 193 -22.60 -3.50 -16.53
C ALA A 193 -22.81 -2.14 -17.17
N VAL A 194 -22.29 -1.07 -16.55
CA VAL A 194 -22.52 0.31 -16.99
C VAL A 194 -21.24 1.15 -16.86
N ALA A 195 -21.02 2.03 -17.84
CA ALA A 195 -19.98 3.04 -17.79
C ALA A 195 -20.47 4.36 -18.38
N VAL A 196 -19.94 5.49 -17.87
CA VAL A 196 -20.18 6.83 -18.40
C VAL A 196 -18.98 7.26 -19.21
N LEU A 197 -19.18 7.54 -20.48
CA LEU A 197 -18.14 7.88 -21.44
C LEU A 197 -17.66 9.34 -21.28
N ASN A 198 -16.55 9.67 -21.89
CA ASN A 198 -15.98 11.02 -21.81
C ASN A 198 -16.86 12.11 -22.42
N ASN A 199 -17.67 11.78 -23.42
CA ASN A 199 -18.67 12.67 -24.02
C ASN A 199 -19.94 12.83 -23.17
N GLY A 200 -20.05 12.09 -22.04
CA GLY A 200 -21.20 12.05 -21.14
C GLY A 200 -22.25 11.02 -21.52
N ASN A 201 -22.14 10.33 -22.63
CA ASN A 201 -23.03 9.22 -22.95
C ASN A 201 -22.82 8.07 -21.96
N VAL A 202 -23.84 7.25 -21.79
CA VAL A 202 -23.84 6.07 -20.93
C VAL A 202 -23.91 4.83 -21.81
N ILE A 203 -22.99 3.90 -21.63
CA ILE A 203 -23.07 2.57 -22.22
C ILE A 203 -23.53 1.56 -21.16
N VAL A 204 -24.54 0.79 -21.48
CA VAL A 204 -24.99 -0.37 -20.70
C VAL A 204 -24.77 -1.61 -21.54
N VAL A 205 -24.16 -2.65 -20.97
CA VAL A 205 -23.92 -3.94 -21.61
C VAL A 205 -24.53 -5.06 -20.76
N TRP A 206 -24.97 -6.15 -21.38
CA TRP A 206 -25.60 -7.29 -20.69
C TRP A 206 -25.46 -8.58 -21.49
N SER A 207 -25.74 -9.74 -20.86
CA SER A 207 -25.87 -11.01 -21.52
C SER A 207 -27.33 -11.25 -21.89
N SER A 208 -27.61 -11.63 -23.12
CA SER A 208 -28.94 -11.96 -23.63
C SER A 208 -28.99 -13.39 -24.16
N PHE A 209 -30.06 -14.13 -23.90
CA PHE A 209 -30.20 -15.52 -24.28
C PHE A 209 -31.04 -15.68 -25.55
N ASP A 210 -30.56 -16.50 -26.53
CA ASP A 210 -31.21 -16.89 -27.77
C ASP A 210 -31.72 -15.74 -28.69
N GLU A 211 -31.09 -14.56 -28.69
CA GLU A 211 -31.47 -13.45 -29.56
C GLU A 211 -31.02 -13.63 -31.02
N GLN A 212 -29.81 -14.16 -31.22
CA GLN A 212 -29.26 -14.36 -32.57
C GLN A 212 -29.77 -15.65 -33.22
N SER A 213 -29.66 -16.76 -32.51
CA SER A 213 -30.10 -18.06 -32.97
C SER A 213 -30.12 -19.04 -31.80
N SER A 214 -30.87 -20.13 -31.92
CA SER A 214 -30.91 -21.20 -30.93
C SER A 214 -29.56 -21.90 -30.73
N SER A 215 -28.55 -21.62 -31.55
CA SER A 215 -27.18 -22.17 -31.42
C SER A 215 -26.22 -21.21 -30.76
N SER A 216 -26.56 -19.95 -30.59
CA SER A 216 -25.65 -18.96 -29.94
C SER A 216 -25.76 -19.01 -28.42
N LEU A 217 -26.83 -19.53 -27.86
CA LEU A 217 -27.10 -19.58 -26.42
C LEU A 217 -27.15 -18.18 -25.78
N GLN A 218 -26.03 -17.68 -25.24
CA GLN A 218 -25.92 -16.31 -24.73
C GLN A 218 -24.99 -15.46 -25.59
N ASP A 219 -25.38 -14.22 -25.82
CA ASP A 219 -24.60 -13.21 -26.49
C ASP A 219 -24.53 -11.92 -25.65
N VAL A 220 -23.51 -11.11 -25.87
CA VAL A 220 -23.35 -9.82 -25.19
C VAL A 220 -23.89 -8.71 -26.08
N TYR A 221 -24.80 -7.90 -25.51
CA TYR A 221 -25.42 -6.75 -26.18
C TYR A 221 -25.03 -5.45 -25.44
N GLY A 222 -25.17 -4.33 -26.16
CA GLY A 222 -24.95 -2.98 -25.64
C GLY A 222 -25.99 -1.99 -26.11
N GLN A 223 -26.30 -0.97 -25.29
CA GLN A 223 -27.16 0.16 -25.63
C GLN A 223 -26.56 1.44 -25.11
N LEU A 224 -26.46 2.45 -25.97
CA LEU A 224 -26.04 3.80 -25.59
C LEU A 224 -27.20 4.67 -25.17
N PHE A 225 -26.97 5.54 -24.20
CA PHE A 225 -27.89 6.56 -23.71
C PHE A 225 -27.19 7.93 -23.62
N SER A 226 -28.00 8.98 -23.74
CA SER A 226 -27.56 10.32 -23.30
C SER A 226 -27.59 10.43 -21.78
N GLN A 227 -26.98 11.47 -21.22
CA GLN A 227 -27.07 11.79 -19.76
C GLN A 227 -28.52 12.05 -19.30
N THR A 228 -29.41 12.32 -20.21
CA THR A 228 -30.83 12.53 -19.94
C THR A 228 -31.70 11.27 -20.19
N GLY A 229 -31.02 10.10 -20.22
CA GLY A 229 -31.71 8.81 -20.33
C GLY A 229 -32.36 8.50 -21.69
N GLN A 230 -32.06 9.27 -22.74
CA GLN A 230 -32.57 8.98 -24.10
C GLN A 230 -31.69 7.94 -24.78
N LYS A 231 -32.29 6.87 -25.36
CA LYS A 231 -31.56 5.88 -26.15
C LYS A 231 -30.90 6.56 -27.35
N ILE A 232 -29.66 6.23 -27.63
CA ILE A 232 -28.88 6.67 -28.80
C ILE A 232 -28.72 5.44 -29.69
N GLY A 233 -29.35 5.45 -30.85
CA GLY A 233 -29.40 4.28 -31.72
C GLY A 233 -30.23 3.13 -31.15
N GLY A 234 -30.10 1.96 -31.75
CA GLY A 234 -30.64 0.69 -31.27
C GLY A 234 -29.61 -0.03 -30.37
N GLU A 235 -30.06 -1.13 -29.77
CA GLU A 235 -29.11 -2.08 -29.16
C GLU A 235 -28.25 -2.74 -30.25
N PHE A 236 -27.06 -3.15 -29.91
CA PHE A 236 -26.09 -3.73 -30.86
C PHE A 236 -25.34 -4.89 -30.22
N LEU A 237 -24.97 -5.87 -31.06
CA LEU A 237 -24.20 -7.03 -30.66
C LEU A 237 -22.75 -6.66 -30.38
N ILE A 238 -22.22 -7.02 -29.19
CA ILE A 238 -20.83 -6.78 -28.78
C ILE A 238 -19.91 -7.87 -29.36
N ASN A 239 -20.22 -9.16 -29.13
CA ASN A 239 -19.44 -10.30 -29.62
C ASN A 239 -19.79 -10.59 -31.06
N ASN A 240 -19.29 -9.80 -32.00
CA ASN A 240 -19.71 -9.84 -33.41
C ASN A 240 -18.93 -10.83 -34.30
N GLN A 241 -17.83 -11.43 -33.79
CA GLN A 241 -17.02 -12.41 -34.51
C GLN A 241 -17.28 -13.85 -34.06
N PHE A 242 -17.38 -14.07 -32.74
CA PHE A 242 -17.63 -15.37 -32.14
C PHE A 242 -19.05 -15.42 -31.58
N THR A 243 -20.01 -15.83 -32.39
CA THR A 243 -21.42 -15.85 -32.06
C THR A 243 -21.93 -17.26 -31.72
N SER A 244 -21.05 -18.26 -31.63
CA SER A 244 -21.39 -19.62 -31.21
C SER A 244 -21.13 -19.84 -29.75
N TYR A 245 -21.91 -20.66 -29.08
CA TYR A 245 -21.81 -20.98 -27.66
C TYR A 245 -22.14 -19.77 -26.75
N ASN A 246 -21.74 -19.82 -25.47
CA ASN A 246 -22.06 -18.80 -24.51
C ASN A 246 -21.02 -17.64 -24.53
N GLN A 247 -21.54 -16.43 -24.67
CA GLN A 247 -20.82 -15.18 -24.46
C GLN A 247 -21.52 -14.46 -23.30
N ARG A 248 -20.89 -14.38 -22.15
CA ARG A 248 -21.59 -14.02 -20.90
C ARG A 248 -20.76 -13.19 -19.95
N THR A 249 -21.42 -12.62 -18.93
CA THR A 249 -20.81 -11.89 -17.82
C THR A 249 -19.92 -10.73 -18.27
N PRO A 250 -20.48 -9.76 -19.03
CA PRO A 250 -19.70 -8.64 -19.55
C PRO A 250 -19.28 -7.67 -18.46
N ALA A 251 -18.14 -7.02 -18.68
CA ALA A 251 -17.65 -5.85 -17.94
C ALA A 251 -17.30 -4.74 -18.94
N VAL A 252 -17.49 -3.49 -18.57
CA VAL A 252 -17.24 -2.33 -19.42
C VAL A 252 -16.50 -1.23 -18.69
N ALA A 253 -15.56 -0.57 -19.39
CA ALA A 253 -14.89 0.62 -18.88
C ALA A 253 -14.80 1.69 -20.00
N ALA A 254 -15.03 2.93 -19.63
CA ALA A 254 -14.78 4.09 -20.48
C ALA A 254 -13.27 4.38 -20.58
N LEU A 255 -12.77 4.65 -21.77
CA LEU A 255 -11.36 4.90 -22.03
C LEU A 255 -11.07 6.41 -22.20
N ALA A 256 -9.83 6.80 -21.90
CA ALA A 256 -9.39 8.20 -21.99
C ALA A 256 -9.51 8.78 -23.41
N ASN A 257 -9.43 7.95 -24.44
CA ASN A 257 -9.58 8.36 -25.86
C ASN A 257 -11.03 8.68 -26.27
N GLY A 258 -11.99 8.56 -25.35
CA GLY A 258 -13.42 8.82 -25.55
C GLY A 258 -14.25 7.60 -25.97
N GLY A 259 -13.61 6.47 -26.24
CA GLY A 259 -14.23 5.18 -26.50
C GLY A 259 -14.45 4.37 -25.22
N PHE A 260 -14.70 3.08 -25.40
CA PHE A 260 -14.86 2.13 -24.30
C PHE A 260 -14.34 0.74 -24.70
N VAL A 261 -14.09 -0.09 -23.70
CA VAL A 261 -13.76 -1.51 -23.86
C VAL A 261 -14.79 -2.36 -23.15
N VAL A 262 -15.18 -3.46 -23.78
CA VAL A 262 -16.00 -4.51 -23.16
C VAL A 262 -15.18 -5.78 -23.10
N ALA A 263 -15.21 -6.47 -21.94
CA ALA A 263 -14.61 -7.79 -21.74
C ALA A 263 -15.70 -8.78 -21.30
N TRP A 264 -15.63 -10.04 -21.74
CA TRP A 264 -16.63 -11.06 -21.42
C TRP A 264 -16.03 -12.47 -21.36
N VAL A 265 -16.75 -13.40 -20.78
CA VAL A 265 -16.44 -14.83 -20.85
C VAL A 265 -16.95 -15.38 -22.17
N SER A 266 -16.10 -16.04 -22.93
CA SER A 266 -16.41 -16.71 -24.18
C SER A 266 -16.18 -18.22 -24.05
N GLU A 267 -17.24 -18.99 -24.19
CA GLU A 267 -17.14 -20.44 -24.27
C GLU A 267 -17.09 -20.83 -25.75
N GLN A 268 -15.97 -21.33 -26.21
CA GLN A 268 -15.77 -21.67 -27.64
C GLN A 268 -14.73 -22.77 -27.81
N GLU A 269 -14.39 -23.09 -29.05
CA GLU A 269 -13.27 -23.97 -29.38
C GLU A 269 -12.04 -23.15 -29.77
N ARG A 270 -10.91 -23.43 -29.13
CA ARG A 270 -9.63 -22.79 -29.42
C ARG A 270 -8.75 -23.71 -30.24
N ALA A 271 -8.19 -23.21 -31.33
CA ALA A 271 -7.22 -23.94 -32.16
C ALA A 271 -5.90 -24.09 -31.40
N VAL A 272 -5.43 -25.34 -31.27
CA VAL A 272 -4.13 -25.69 -30.70
C VAL A 272 -3.17 -26.07 -31.81
N ALA A 273 -1.90 -25.66 -31.69
CA ALA A 273 -0.88 -26.12 -32.61
C ALA A 273 -0.76 -27.66 -32.52
N PRO A 274 -0.63 -28.36 -33.65
CA PRO A 274 -0.51 -29.83 -33.61
C PRO A 274 0.70 -30.27 -32.82
N ILE A 275 0.52 -31.24 -31.92
CA ILE A 275 1.62 -31.90 -31.22
C ILE A 275 2.34 -32.78 -32.22
N TYR A 276 3.57 -32.44 -32.56
CA TYR A 276 4.40 -33.24 -33.45
C TYR A 276 4.82 -34.55 -32.75
N GLY A 277 4.38 -35.64 -33.26
CA GLY A 277 4.80 -36.95 -32.82
C GLY A 277 4.57 -38.03 -33.90
N SER A 278 5.33 -38.00 -35.00
CA SER A 278 5.67 -39.23 -35.73
C SER A 278 6.78 -38.96 -36.77
N PRO A 279 7.81 -39.80 -36.86
CA PRO A 279 8.93 -39.61 -37.77
C PRO A 279 8.69 -40.14 -39.21
N SER A 280 7.48 -40.32 -39.67
CA SER A 280 7.21 -40.82 -41.03
C SER A 280 6.11 -40.04 -41.75
N GLY A 281 6.54 -39.09 -42.58
CA GLY A 281 5.94 -38.69 -43.84
C GLY A 281 4.56 -38.05 -43.84
N ASN A 282 4.49 -36.87 -44.48
CA ASN A 282 3.27 -36.13 -44.88
C ASN A 282 2.12 -36.06 -43.86
N VAL A 283 2.31 -35.21 -42.86
CA VAL A 283 1.21 -34.75 -42.02
C VAL A 283 0.80 -33.35 -42.48
N THR A 284 -0.31 -33.25 -43.14
CA THR A 284 -1.09 -32.00 -43.19
C THR A 284 -1.44 -31.67 -41.74
N ALA A 285 -0.86 -30.58 -41.23
CA ALA A 285 -1.14 -30.09 -39.89
C ALA A 285 -2.64 -29.68 -39.81
N THR A 286 -3.49 -30.59 -39.35
CA THR A 286 -4.86 -30.25 -38.94
C THR A 286 -4.76 -29.61 -37.58
N SER A 287 -5.13 -28.34 -37.51
CA SER A 287 -5.34 -27.68 -36.21
C SER A 287 -6.42 -28.46 -35.45
N ILE A 288 -6.12 -28.87 -34.23
CA ILE A 288 -7.09 -29.48 -33.33
C ILE A 288 -7.73 -28.33 -32.55
N SER A 289 -9.05 -28.22 -32.59
CA SER A 289 -9.80 -27.31 -31.73
C SER A 289 -10.16 -28.03 -30.43
N LEU A 290 -9.95 -27.37 -29.31
CA LEU A 290 -10.34 -27.87 -27.98
C LEU A 290 -11.33 -26.88 -27.35
N PRO A 291 -12.37 -27.39 -26.65
CA PRO A 291 -13.28 -26.55 -25.87
C PRO A 291 -12.50 -25.70 -24.89
N SER A 292 -12.82 -24.43 -24.80
CA SER A 292 -12.17 -23.46 -23.90
C SER A 292 -13.20 -22.53 -23.27
N VAL A 293 -12.87 -22.00 -22.10
CA VAL A 293 -13.62 -20.94 -21.42
C VAL A 293 -12.62 -19.81 -21.20
N ASP A 294 -12.69 -18.83 -22.05
CA ASP A 294 -11.70 -17.76 -22.18
C ASP A 294 -12.30 -16.39 -21.87
N ILE A 295 -11.44 -15.41 -21.63
CA ILE A 295 -11.82 -13.99 -21.61
C ILE A 295 -11.48 -13.37 -22.96
N TYR A 296 -12.49 -12.75 -23.59
CA TYR A 296 -12.34 -11.94 -24.80
C TYR A 296 -12.68 -10.49 -24.50
N ALA A 297 -12.19 -9.60 -25.33
CA ALA A 297 -12.50 -8.17 -25.26
C ALA A 297 -12.59 -7.52 -26.64
N GLN A 298 -13.31 -6.39 -26.71
CA GLN A 298 -13.52 -5.59 -27.90
C GLN A 298 -13.46 -4.11 -27.56
N LEU A 299 -12.77 -3.34 -28.41
CA LEU A 299 -12.69 -1.88 -28.32
C LEU A 299 -13.75 -1.21 -29.19
N TYR A 300 -14.33 -0.13 -28.70
CA TYR A 300 -15.35 0.68 -29.35
C TYR A 300 -14.99 2.18 -29.28
N ASP A 301 -15.45 2.94 -30.28
CA ASP A 301 -15.47 4.41 -30.15
C ASP A 301 -16.65 4.87 -29.27
N GLY A 302 -16.75 6.18 -29.01
CA GLY A 302 -17.80 6.76 -28.18
C GLY A 302 -19.22 6.71 -28.78
N ASN A 303 -19.36 6.22 -30.03
CA ASN A 303 -20.64 6.02 -30.73
C ASN A 303 -21.05 4.55 -30.83
N GLY A 304 -20.25 3.64 -30.25
CA GLY A 304 -20.50 2.20 -30.28
C GLY A 304 -20.01 1.50 -31.56
N VAL A 305 -19.11 2.10 -32.31
CA VAL A 305 -18.47 1.49 -33.47
C VAL A 305 -17.24 0.72 -33.07
N ALA A 306 -17.18 -0.58 -33.38
CA ALA A 306 -16.04 -1.43 -33.10
C ALA A 306 -14.76 -0.90 -33.81
N GLN A 307 -13.66 -0.80 -33.08
CA GLN A 307 -12.40 -0.22 -33.58
C GLN A 307 -11.42 -1.26 -34.15
N ALA A 308 -11.56 -2.52 -33.75
CA ALA A 308 -10.72 -3.63 -34.19
C ALA A 308 -11.53 -4.93 -34.09
N ASN A 309 -10.86 -6.05 -34.28
CA ASN A 309 -11.42 -7.38 -34.03
C ASN A 309 -11.41 -7.67 -32.52
N GLU A 310 -12.28 -8.59 -32.09
CA GLU A 310 -12.23 -9.19 -30.77
C GLU A 310 -10.85 -9.81 -30.54
N PHE A 311 -10.34 -9.71 -29.33
CA PHE A 311 -9.04 -10.26 -28.97
C PHE A 311 -9.09 -11.07 -27.68
N LEU A 312 -8.23 -12.10 -27.62
CA LEU A 312 -8.09 -12.98 -26.48
C LEU A 312 -7.31 -12.29 -25.36
N VAL A 313 -7.85 -12.31 -24.15
CA VAL A 313 -7.26 -11.68 -22.97
C VAL A 313 -6.32 -12.63 -22.23
N ASN A 314 -6.80 -13.83 -21.86
CA ASN A 314 -5.97 -14.84 -21.17
C ASN A 314 -5.05 -15.58 -22.15
N THR A 315 -3.92 -16.06 -21.65
CA THR A 315 -2.94 -16.80 -22.48
C THR A 315 -2.96 -18.31 -22.22
N SER A 316 -3.44 -18.75 -21.05
CA SER A 316 -3.56 -20.15 -20.69
C SER A 316 -4.84 -20.78 -21.29
N PHE A 317 -4.92 -22.12 -21.28
CA PHE A 317 -6.16 -22.89 -21.59
C PHE A 317 -6.99 -23.19 -20.34
N SER A 318 -6.60 -22.67 -19.20
CA SER A 318 -7.34 -22.83 -17.94
C SER A 318 -8.67 -22.09 -18.03
N PRO A 319 -9.79 -22.67 -17.56
CA PRO A 319 -11.07 -21.98 -17.54
C PRO A 319 -10.99 -20.68 -16.76
N CYS A 320 -11.52 -19.62 -17.35
CA CYS A 320 -11.51 -18.27 -16.79
C CYS A 320 -12.95 -17.78 -16.57
N ALA A 321 -13.16 -16.95 -15.53
CA ALA A 321 -14.46 -16.39 -15.20
C ALA A 321 -14.35 -14.96 -14.64
N ASN A 322 -15.51 -14.33 -14.43
CA ASN A 322 -15.69 -13.05 -13.72
C ASN A 322 -14.76 -11.92 -14.16
N PRO A 323 -14.66 -11.61 -15.48
CA PRO A 323 -13.81 -10.52 -15.93
C PRO A 323 -14.28 -9.18 -15.36
N ARG A 324 -13.30 -8.32 -15.04
CA ARG A 324 -13.52 -6.91 -14.72
C ARG A 324 -12.49 -6.08 -15.45
N VAL A 325 -12.82 -4.83 -15.70
CA VAL A 325 -11.94 -3.92 -16.45
C VAL A 325 -11.95 -2.53 -15.82
N ALA A 326 -10.79 -1.92 -15.77
CA ALA A 326 -10.61 -0.51 -15.40
C ALA A 326 -9.72 0.19 -16.41
N ALA A 327 -10.05 1.45 -16.73
CA ALA A 327 -9.20 2.29 -17.54
C ALA A 327 -7.99 2.73 -16.70
N ALA A 328 -6.81 2.75 -17.30
CA ALA A 328 -5.58 3.22 -16.68
C ALA A 328 -5.33 4.70 -17.01
N SER A 329 -4.64 5.41 -16.11
CA SER A 329 -4.36 6.85 -16.26
C SER A 329 -3.41 7.18 -17.41
N ASP A 330 -2.64 6.21 -17.89
CA ASP A 330 -1.76 6.32 -19.05
C ASP A 330 -2.52 6.22 -20.40
N GLY A 331 -3.84 6.05 -20.34
CA GLY A 331 -4.73 5.89 -21.50
C GLY A 331 -4.96 4.46 -21.93
N GLY A 332 -4.28 3.48 -21.31
CA GLY A 332 -4.53 2.06 -21.45
C GLY A 332 -5.67 1.57 -20.59
N PHE A 333 -5.71 0.27 -20.34
CA PHE A 333 -6.67 -0.37 -19.43
C PHE A 333 -6.11 -1.69 -18.89
N MET A 334 -6.67 -2.16 -17.79
CA MET A 334 -6.34 -3.46 -17.21
C MET A 334 -7.58 -4.34 -17.10
N ILE A 335 -7.46 -5.59 -17.51
CA ILE A 335 -8.48 -6.61 -17.33
C ILE A 335 -8.02 -7.60 -16.27
N VAL A 336 -8.90 -7.92 -15.33
CA VAL A 336 -8.70 -8.91 -14.27
C VAL A 336 -9.75 -10.00 -14.38
N TRP A 337 -9.41 -11.22 -13.98
CA TRP A 337 -10.31 -12.36 -13.98
C TRP A 337 -9.88 -13.39 -12.95
N ASP A 338 -10.77 -14.28 -12.56
CA ASP A 338 -10.38 -15.51 -11.89
C ASP A 338 -10.18 -16.66 -12.90
N GLY A 339 -9.22 -17.51 -12.63
CA GLY A 339 -8.88 -18.64 -13.49
C GLY A 339 -8.32 -19.80 -12.68
N ARG A 340 -8.58 -21.03 -13.17
CA ARG A 340 -8.09 -22.21 -12.47
C ARG A 340 -6.66 -22.51 -12.85
N ASP A 341 -5.77 -22.68 -11.85
CA ASP A 341 -4.44 -23.20 -12.09
C ASP A 341 -4.50 -24.73 -12.28
N LEU A 342 -4.36 -25.18 -13.52
CA LEU A 342 -4.34 -26.62 -13.85
C LEU A 342 -3.00 -27.30 -13.57
N THR A 343 -1.97 -26.58 -13.18
CA THR A 343 -0.64 -27.12 -12.90
C THR A 343 -0.51 -27.63 -11.46
N ASN A 344 -1.35 -27.14 -10.56
CA ASN A 344 -1.38 -27.54 -9.16
C ASN A 344 -2.80 -27.84 -8.68
N PHE A 345 -3.13 -29.10 -8.49
CA PHE A 345 -4.47 -29.57 -8.11
C PHE A 345 -4.88 -29.19 -6.67
N THR A 346 -3.97 -28.74 -5.82
CA THR A 346 -4.28 -28.22 -4.46
C THR A 346 -4.61 -26.75 -4.48
N ASN A 347 -4.37 -26.08 -5.59
CA ASN A 347 -4.71 -24.70 -5.86
C ASN A 347 -6.08 -24.66 -6.56
N GLY A 348 -6.98 -23.82 -6.10
CA GLY A 348 -8.32 -23.64 -6.69
C GLY A 348 -8.31 -22.61 -7.81
N LEU A 349 -9.11 -21.55 -7.64
CA LEU A 349 -9.11 -20.38 -8.50
C LEU A 349 -8.05 -19.36 -8.00
N ASP A 350 -7.37 -18.73 -8.93
CA ASP A 350 -6.44 -17.61 -8.69
C ASP A 350 -6.90 -16.36 -9.43
N ILE A 351 -6.43 -15.20 -8.99
CA ILE A 351 -6.68 -13.91 -9.62
C ILE A 351 -5.55 -13.58 -10.59
N PHE A 352 -5.93 -13.26 -11.82
CA PHE A 352 -5.01 -12.84 -12.87
C PHE A 352 -5.34 -11.44 -13.36
N ALA A 353 -4.33 -10.72 -13.82
CA ALA A 353 -4.43 -9.41 -14.45
C ALA A 353 -3.61 -9.34 -15.72
N ARG A 354 -4.05 -8.51 -16.66
CA ARG A 354 -3.29 -8.19 -17.86
C ARG A 354 -3.50 -6.73 -18.23
N PRO A 355 -2.42 -5.95 -18.35
CA PRO A 355 -2.48 -4.57 -18.84
C PRO A 355 -2.57 -4.56 -20.37
N PHE A 356 -3.22 -3.53 -20.92
CA PHE A 356 -3.39 -3.29 -22.35
C PHE A 356 -3.13 -1.82 -22.66
N SER A 357 -2.54 -1.56 -23.81
CA SER A 357 -2.49 -0.20 -24.35
C SER A 357 -3.87 0.27 -24.80
N SER A 358 -4.02 1.57 -25.07
CA SER A 358 -5.27 2.15 -25.62
C SER A 358 -5.70 1.56 -26.98
N LEU A 359 -4.81 0.85 -27.67
CA LEU A 359 -5.06 0.17 -28.94
C LEU A 359 -5.29 -1.34 -28.79
N GLY A 360 -5.35 -1.86 -27.56
CA GLY A 360 -5.59 -3.28 -27.30
C GLY A 360 -4.34 -4.17 -27.36
N ALA A 361 -3.13 -3.59 -27.43
CA ALA A 361 -1.90 -4.39 -27.34
C ALA A 361 -1.69 -4.84 -25.89
N GLY A 362 -1.72 -6.16 -25.64
CA GLY A 362 -1.62 -6.75 -24.30
C GLY A 362 -0.19 -6.90 -23.82
N GLY A 363 0.05 -6.55 -22.55
CA GLY A 363 1.25 -6.88 -21.80
C GLY A 363 1.30 -8.34 -21.33
N LEU A 364 2.13 -8.62 -20.35
CA LEU A 364 2.22 -9.94 -19.72
C LEU A 364 1.01 -10.21 -18.83
N VAL A 365 0.59 -11.47 -18.76
CA VAL A 365 -0.37 -11.92 -17.74
C VAL A 365 0.36 -12.07 -16.43
N VAL A 366 -0.19 -11.52 -15.36
CA VAL A 366 0.36 -11.58 -14.00
C VAL A 366 -0.65 -12.25 -13.09
N ARG A 367 -0.19 -13.18 -12.23
CA ARG A 367 -0.99 -13.64 -11.10
C ARG A 367 -0.91 -12.60 -9.99
N VAL A 368 -2.07 -12.18 -9.50
CA VAL A 368 -2.21 -11.07 -8.54
C VAL A 368 -2.08 -11.55 -7.11
N ASN A 369 -2.76 -12.65 -6.76
CA ASN A 369 -2.71 -13.23 -5.41
C ASN A 369 -1.41 -13.99 -5.16
N SER A 370 -0.92 -13.91 -3.93
CA SER A 370 0.24 -14.65 -3.44
C SER A 370 -0.17 -15.91 -2.66
N HIS A 371 -1.33 -15.90 -2.01
CA HIS A 371 -1.90 -17.06 -1.33
C HIS A 371 -2.48 -18.03 -2.36
N LEU A 372 -2.04 -19.33 -2.30
CA LEU A 372 -2.36 -20.31 -3.33
C LEU A 372 -3.31 -21.42 -2.86
N PHE A 373 -3.63 -21.46 -1.58
CA PHE A 373 -4.49 -22.51 -1.05
C PHE A 373 -5.96 -22.05 -1.08
N GLY A 374 -6.86 -22.92 -1.56
CA GLY A 374 -8.27 -22.62 -1.69
C GLY A 374 -8.60 -21.80 -2.95
N ASP A 375 -9.79 -21.22 -2.98
CA ASP A 375 -10.27 -20.41 -4.08
C ASP A 375 -10.10 -18.93 -3.79
N GLN A 376 -9.52 -18.20 -4.75
CA GLN A 376 -9.53 -16.76 -4.85
C GLN A 376 -10.40 -16.39 -6.04
N TYR A 377 -11.52 -15.68 -5.83
CA TYR A 377 -12.54 -15.50 -6.85
C TYR A 377 -13.27 -14.14 -6.77
N ALA A 378 -14.08 -13.85 -7.77
CA ALA A 378 -14.86 -12.63 -7.90
C ALA A 378 -14.02 -11.35 -7.79
N PRO A 379 -12.96 -11.18 -8.61
CA PRO A 379 -12.13 -9.99 -8.57
C PRO A 379 -12.91 -8.74 -8.94
N GLN A 380 -12.47 -7.61 -8.36
CA GLN A 380 -12.89 -6.26 -8.73
C GLN A 380 -11.67 -5.39 -8.88
N ILE A 381 -11.76 -4.35 -9.71
CA ILE A 381 -10.62 -3.46 -9.97
C ILE A 381 -11.09 -2.01 -10.05
N SER A 382 -10.29 -1.09 -9.50
CA SER A 382 -10.45 0.35 -9.67
C SER A 382 -9.09 1.00 -9.85
N SER A 383 -8.99 1.94 -10.80
CA SER A 383 -7.77 2.69 -11.04
C SER A 383 -7.65 3.85 -10.07
N ILE A 384 -6.40 4.15 -9.65
CA ILE A 384 -6.07 5.31 -8.84
C ILE A 384 -4.66 5.81 -9.14
N GLY A 385 -4.54 7.02 -9.64
CA GLY A 385 -3.24 7.56 -10.08
C GLY A 385 -2.58 6.68 -11.14
N LEU A 386 -1.36 6.20 -10.88
CA LEU A 386 -0.61 5.31 -11.76
C LEU A 386 -0.81 3.83 -11.44
N ASP A 387 -1.70 3.51 -10.49
CA ASP A 387 -1.93 2.18 -9.97
C ASP A 387 -3.40 1.76 -10.15
N CYS A 388 -3.64 0.46 -9.94
CA CYS A 388 -4.95 -0.12 -9.77
C CYS A 388 -4.99 -0.87 -8.43
N LEU A 389 -6.07 -0.75 -7.68
CA LEU A 389 -6.37 -1.69 -6.60
C LEU A 389 -7.27 -2.80 -7.13
N ILE A 390 -6.81 -4.03 -6.99
CA ILE A 390 -7.57 -5.25 -7.27
C ILE A 390 -7.96 -5.86 -5.92
N VAL A 391 -9.23 -6.18 -5.74
CA VAL A 391 -9.75 -6.87 -4.54
C VAL A 391 -10.50 -8.13 -4.95
N TRP A 392 -10.54 -9.12 -4.07
CA TRP A 392 -11.20 -10.41 -4.33
C TRP A 392 -11.67 -11.07 -3.03
N THR A 393 -12.51 -12.10 -3.19
CA THR A 393 -12.88 -13.01 -2.10
C THR A 393 -11.87 -14.16 -2.05
N SER A 394 -11.31 -14.42 -0.87
CA SER A 394 -10.37 -15.53 -0.62
C SER A 394 -10.93 -16.51 0.40
N LEU A 395 -10.97 -17.79 0.06
CA LEU A 395 -11.49 -18.85 0.92
C LEU A 395 -10.45 -19.24 1.97
N ALA A 396 -10.83 -19.15 3.24
CA ALA A 396 -10.12 -19.63 4.43
C ALA A 396 -8.74 -18.97 4.70
N GLN A 397 -8.35 -17.94 3.99
CA GLN A 397 -7.03 -17.31 4.15
C GLN A 397 -6.89 -16.54 5.46
N ASP A 398 -7.96 -15.97 5.99
CA ASP A 398 -7.98 -15.23 7.26
C ASP A 398 -8.22 -16.13 8.50
N GLY A 399 -8.31 -17.44 8.28
CA GLY A 399 -8.54 -18.43 9.33
C GLY A 399 -10.01 -18.73 9.64
N SER A 400 -10.94 -18.17 8.84
CA SER A 400 -12.37 -18.45 8.91
C SER A 400 -12.87 -19.00 7.56
N ARG A 401 -14.01 -18.55 7.07
CA ARG A 401 -14.57 -18.94 5.77
C ARG A 401 -14.00 -18.08 4.65
N GLU A 402 -14.74 -17.09 4.19
CA GLU A 402 -14.32 -16.14 3.17
C GLU A 402 -13.88 -14.82 3.80
N GLY A 403 -12.79 -14.26 3.27
CA GLY A 403 -12.31 -12.92 3.60
C GLY A 403 -12.02 -12.10 2.34
N VAL A 404 -11.93 -10.79 2.49
CA VAL A 404 -11.63 -9.86 1.40
C VAL A 404 -10.15 -9.50 1.42
N TYR A 405 -9.48 -9.70 0.29
CA TYR A 405 -8.05 -9.39 0.09
C TYR A 405 -7.85 -8.42 -1.05
N GLY A 406 -6.71 -7.76 -1.07
CA GLY A 406 -6.37 -6.79 -2.09
C GLY A 406 -4.89 -6.74 -2.42
N GLN A 407 -4.58 -6.29 -3.63
CA GLN A 407 -3.23 -6.06 -4.13
C GLN A 407 -3.22 -4.81 -5.01
N LEU A 408 -2.25 -3.93 -4.77
CA LEU A 408 -1.95 -2.82 -5.68
C LEU A 408 -1.10 -3.33 -6.85
N VAL A 409 -1.43 -2.83 -8.04
CA VAL A 409 -0.76 -3.19 -9.29
C VAL A 409 -0.53 -1.93 -10.10
N HIS A 410 0.67 -1.71 -10.60
CA HIS A 410 0.97 -0.62 -11.54
C HIS A 410 0.26 -0.82 -12.89
N ASN A 411 0.06 0.26 -13.65
CA ASN A 411 -0.56 0.20 -14.97
C ASN A 411 0.17 -0.71 -15.97
N ASP A 412 1.45 -1.03 -15.72
CA ASP A 412 2.25 -1.98 -16.52
C ASP A 412 2.08 -3.44 -16.10
N GLY A 413 1.31 -3.71 -15.04
CA GLY A 413 1.06 -5.04 -14.48
C GLY A 413 2.01 -5.47 -13.37
N SER A 414 3.02 -4.67 -13.00
CA SER A 414 3.91 -5.00 -11.89
C SER A 414 3.19 -4.85 -10.54
N LEU A 415 3.42 -5.80 -9.61
CA LEU A 415 2.82 -5.77 -8.28
C LEU A 415 3.49 -4.70 -7.41
N VAL A 416 2.70 -4.00 -6.61
CA VAL A 416 3.15 -2.94 -5.67
C VAL A 416 2.97 -3.42 -4.24
N GLY A 417 4.07 -3.65 -3.54
CA GLY A 417 4.04 -4.19 -2.19
C GLY A 417 3.53 -5.63 -2.13
N GLU A 418 3.02 -6.01 -0.97
CA GLU A 418 2.48 -7.34 -0.72
C GLU A 418 0.95 -7.33 -0.75
N GLU A 419 0.35 -8.50 -0.97
CA GLU A 419 -1.06 -8.78 -0.78
C GLU A 419 -1.47 -8.46 0.66
N PHE A 420 -2.62 -7.83 0.86
CA PHE A 420 -3.11 -7.46 2.18
C PHE A 420 -4.59 -7.83 2.38
N ARG A 421 -4.94 -8.11 3.64
CA ARG A 421 -6.33 -8.33 4.02
C ARG A 421 -7.05 -6.98 4.17
N VAL A 422 -8.23 -6.86 3.58
CA VAL A 422 -9.06 -5.65 3.62
C VAL A 422 -9.95 -5.63 4.87
N ASN A 423 -10.68 -6.73 5.12
CA ASN A 423 -11.56 -6.85 6.30
C ASN A 423 -10.73 -7.05 7.58
N THR A 424 -11.14 -6.40 8.67
CA THR A 424 -10.54 -6.59 10.00
C THR A 424 -11.30 -7.62 10.82
N THR A 425 -12.63 -7.72 10.63
CA THR A 425 -13.47 -8.78 11.18
C THR A 425 -13.27 -10.05 10.37
N THR A 426 -12.83 -11.13 11.00
CA THR A 426 -12.51 -12.41 10.33
C THR A 426 -13.53 -13.51 10.64
N ALA A 427 -14.51 -13.24 11.47
CA ALA A 427 -15.53 -14.24 11.83
C ALA A 427 -16.55 -14.39 10.70
N SER A 428 -16.81 -15.64 10.27
CA SER A 428 -17.80 -16.00 9.26
C SER A 428 -17.43 -15.56 7.83
N GLU A 429 -18.34 -15.04 7.04
CA GLU A 429 -18.21 -14.81 5.60
C GLU A 429 -18.12 -13.31 5.30
N GLN A 430 -17.08 -12.90 4.58
CA GLN A 430 -16.93 -11.59 3.97
C GLN A 430 -16.77 -11.80 2.47
N ILE A 431 -17.82 -11.48 1.71
CA ILE A 431 -17.97 -11.84 0.30
C ILE A 431 -18.39 -10.66 -0.58
N GLN A 432 -18.33 -10.85 -1.89
CA GLN A 432 -18.82 -9.89 -2.89
C GLN A 432 -18.18 -8.51 -2.74
N PRO A 433 -16.84 -8.42 -2.67
CA PRO A 433 -16.19 -7.12 -2.59
C PRO A 433 -16.47 -6.29 -3.84
N VAL A 434 -16.53 -4.97 -3.66
CA VAL A 434 -16.45 -3.98 -4.72
C VAL A 434 -15.44 -2.92 -4.34
N VAL A 435 -14.72 -2.40 -5.33
CA VAL A 435 -13.75 -1.32 -5.14
C VAL A 435 -14.07 -0.18 -6.08
N THR A 436 -14.01 1.03 -5.55
CA THR A 436 -14.15 2.27 -6.31
C THR A 436 -13.17 3.32 -5.80
N SER A 437 -12.79 4.27 -6.64
CA SER A 437 -11.86 5.34 -6.28
C SER A 437 -12.30 6.68 -6.86
N ASP A 438 -11.77 7.77 -6.30
CA ASP A 438 -11.93 9.11 -6.86
C ASP A 438 -10.96 9.38 -8.04
N GLY A 439 -10.15 8.38 -8.41
CA GLY A 439 -9.15 8.45 -9.47
C GLY A 439 -7.82 9.11 -9.05
N ALA A 440 -7.72 9.66 -7.82
CA ALA A 440 -6.55 10.43 -7.38
C ALA A 440 -6.04 10.06 -6.00
N ASN A 441 -6.88 10.13 -4.97
CA ASN A 441 -6.43 10.10 -3.58
C ASN A 441 -7.15 9.09 -2.69
N GLN A 442 -8.41 8.75 -2.99
CA GLN A 442 -9.24 7.95 -2.10
C GLN A 442 -9.74 6.69 -2.79
N ILE A 443 -9.71 5.59 -2.06
CA ILE A 443 -10.28 4.31 -2.46
C ILE A 443 -11.28 3.87 -1.38
N LEU A 444 -12.39 3.29 -1.83
CA LEU A 444 -13.39 2.67 -1.00
C LEU A 444 -13.55 1.22 -1.43
N VAL A 445 -13.40 0.30 -0.49
CA VAL A 445 -13.74 -1.12 -0.66
C VAL A 445 -14.95 -1.41 0.18
N ILE A 446 -15.98 -2.05 -0.40
CA ILE A 446 -17.23 -2.42 0.27
C ILE A 446 -17.43 -3.93 0.05
N TRP A 447 -17.98 -4.61 1.05
CA TRP A 447 -18.31 -6.05 0.96
C TRP A 447 -19.55 -6.39 1.78
N SER A 448 -20.12 -7.54 1.48
CA SER A 448 -21.19 -8.13 2.30
C SER A 448 -20.56 -8.99 3.38
N SER A 449 -20.85 -8.70 4.65
CA SER A 449 -20.35 -9.42 5.82
C SER A 449 -21.49 -10.09 6.57
N TYR A 450 -21.33 -11.37 6.86
CA TYR A 450 -22.30 -12.09 7.69
C TYR A 450 -22.14 -11.74 9.15
N THR A 451 -23.16 -11.10 9.73
CA THR A 451 -23.18 -10.61 11.13
C THR A 451 -23.94 -11.52 12.11
N GLY A 452 -24.61 -12.56 11.62
CA GLY A 452 -25.28 -13.59 12.43
C GLY A 452 -26.80 -13.61 12.27
N GLY A 453 -27.42 -14.79 12.40
CA GLY A 453 -28.86 -15.00 12.28
C GLY A 453 -29.36 -15.40 10.89
N PRO A 454 -30.68 -15.53 10.66
CA PRO A 454 -31.20 -16.02 9.40
C PRO A 454 -31.27 -14.97 8.26
N TYR A 455 -31.03 -13.69 8.54
CA TYR A 455 -31.09 -12.57 7.59
C TYR A 455 -30.08 -11.50 8.03
N ASN A 456 -28.79 -11.77 7.89
CA ASN A 456 -27.80 -10.91 8.52
C ASN A 456 -26.52 -10.73 7.71
N PHE A 457 -26.66 -10.47 6.41
CA PHE A 457 -25.60 -9.84 5.66
C PHE A 457 -25.79 -8.32 5.70
N ASP A 458 -24.81 -7.63 6.25
CA ASP A 458 -24.71 -6.18 6.26
C ASP A 458 -23.53 -5.71 5.40
N LEU A 459 -23.57 -4.46 4.90
CA LEU A 459 -22.47 -3.89 4.14
C LEU A 459 -21.46 -3.23 5.04
N PHE A 460 -20.23 -3.70 4.96
CA PHE A 460 -19.06 -3.10 5.59
C PHE A 460 -18.14 -2.49 4.56
N ALA A 461 -17.33 -1.54 5.00
CA ALA A 461 -16.40 -0.84 4.13
C ALA A 461 -15.09 -0.52 4.84
N GLN A 462 -14.02 -0.41 4.04
CA GLN A 462 -12.72 0.12 4.41
C GLN A 462 -12.32 1.22 3.42
N ARG A 463 -11.90 2.35 3.96
CA ARG A 463 -11.36 3.47 3.19
C ARG A 463 -9.84 3.39 3.16
N TYR A 464 -9.27 3.75 2.03
CA TYR A 464 -7.84 3.97 1.89
C TYR A 464 -7.60 5.37 1.34
N MET A 465 -6.50 5.98 1.75
CA MET A 465 -6.09 7.29 1.28
C MET A 465 -4.66 7.23 0.79
N ASN A 466 -4.38 7.96 -0.28
CA ASN A 466 -3.02 8.17 -0.74
C ASN A 466 -2.23 8.90 0.36
N VAL A 467 -1.28 8.19 0.96
CA VAL A 467 -0.34 8.76 1.93
C VAL A 467 0.96 9.15 1.22
N SER A 468 0.88 9.82 0.09
CA SER A 468 2.02 10.49 -0.53
C SER A 468 2.45 11.71 0.30
N VAL A 469 2.56 11.54 1.61
CA VAL A 469 3.42 12.38 2.41
C VAL A 469 4.83 12.00 1.98
N LEU A 470 5.48 12.87 1.21
CA LEU A 470 6.92 12.86 1.07
C LEU A 470 7.50 12.75 2.48
N LEU A 471 8.03 11.57 2.81
CA LEU A 471 8.72 11.41 4.07
C LEU A 471 9.84 12.45 4.07
N GLN A 472 9.79 13.39 5.03
CA GLN A 472 10.79 14.44 5.13
C GLN A 472 12.05 13.85 5.76
N PRO A 473 13.24 14.27 5.35
CA PRO A 473 14.44 13.91 6.05
C PRO A 473 14.38 14.43 7.49
N MET A 474 14.93 13.67 8.41
CA MET A 474 15.11 14.13 9.78
C MET A 474 16.07 15.34 9.81
N ALA A 475 16.02 16.13 10.87
CA ALA A 475 17.10 17.08 11.16
C ALA A 475 18.42 16.32 11.38
N ALA A 476 19.55 17.01 11.22
CA ALA A 476 20.86 16.44 11.55
C ALA A 476 20.84 15.87 12.98
N PRO A 477 21.37 14.66 13.20
CA PRO A 477 21.40 14.08 14.54
C PRO A 477 22.33 14.88 15.45
N PHE A 478 22.08 14.82 16.75
CA PHE A 478 22.97 15.33 17.75
C PHE A 478 24.05 14.29 18.07
N VAL A 479 25.31 14.72 18.14
CA VAL A 479 26.42 13.84 18.47
C VAL A 479 27.13 14.37 19.71
N SER A 480 27.26 13.54 20.73
CA SER A 480 28.01 13.88 21.97
C SER A 480 29.02 12.78 22.29
N ALA A 481 30.11 13.15 22.94
CA ALA A 481 31.19 12.26 23.34
C ALA A 481 31.23 12.13 24.87
N PRO A 482 30.55 11.13 25.47
CA PRO A 482 30.70 10.88 26.90
C PRO A 482 32.13 10.40 27.21
N PHE A 483 32.67 10.83 28.35
CA PHE A 483 33.94 10.29 28.85
C PHE A 483 33.65 9.10 29.77
N VAL A 484 33.92 7.92 29.26
CA VAL A 484 33.64 6.65 29.97
C VAL A 484 34.97 5.93 30.22
N VAL A 485 35.16 5.42 31.41
CA VAL A 485 36.29 4.55 31.77
C VAL A 485 35.77 3.19 32.23
N ASP A 486 36.55 2.15 32.00
CA ASP A 486 36.26 0.82 32.51
C ASP A 486 36.66 0.64 33.98
N THR A 487 36.58 -0.58 34.49
CA THR A 487 36.93 -0.95 35.86
C THR A 487 38.45 -0.85 36.15
N ASN A 488 39.28 -0.66 35.11
CA ASN A 488 40.71 -0.48 35.21
C ASN A 488 41.13 0.97 35.01
N ASP A 489 40.18 1.92 35.00
CA ASP A 489 40.35 3.32 34.67
C ASP A 489 40.86 3.57 33.22
N GLU A 490 40.67 2.60 32.30
CA GLU A 490 41.00 2.77 30.89
C GLU A 490 39.87 3.44 30.15
N TYR A 491 40.17 4.47 29.36
CA TYR A 491 39.20 5.21 28.56
C TYR A 491 38.54 4.30 27.49
N GLN A 492 37.21 4.30 27.48
CA GLN A 492 36.37 3.59 26.50
C GLN A 492 35.77 4.61 25.52
N PRO A 493 36.24 4.69 24.25
CA PRO A 493 35.74 5.68 23.32
C PRO A 493 34.27 5.39 22.96
N GLN A 494 33.45 6.43 23.07
CA GLN A 494 32.04 6.39 22.75
C GLN A 494 31.60 7.67 22.04
N LEU A 495 30.66 7.52 21.07
CA LEU A 495 29.89 8.62 20.50
C LEU A 495 28.40 8.27 20.60
N GLN A 496 27.66 9.10 21.31
CA GLN A 496 26.24 9.01 21.40
C GLN A 496 25.63 9.85 20.29
N VAL A 497 24.83 9.19 19.43
CA VAL A 497 24.07 9.80 18.32
C VAL A 497 22.62 9.77 18.68
N SER A 498 21.93 10.91 18.68
CA SER A 498 20.52 10.99 19.07
C SER A 498 19.75 11.96 18.20
N TRP A 499 18.44 11.78 18.13
CA TRP A 499 17.53 12.60 17.32
C TRP A 499 16.16 12.74 17.99
N PRO A 500 15.38 13.80 17.66
CA PRO A 500 14.04 13.97 18.21
C PRO A 500 13.12 12.80 17.82
N PRO A 501 12.26 12.33 18.71
CA PRO A 501 11.25 11.35 18.36
C PRO A 501 10.28 11.94 17.32
N LEU A 502 9.90 11.14 16.31
CA LEU A 502 8.94 11.53 15.28
C LEU A 502 7.52 11.43 15.85
N LEU A 503 6.79 12.54 15.80
CA LEU A 503 5.40 12.59 16.24
C LEU A 503 4.45 12.35 15.06
N GLY A 504 3.46 11.48 15.24
CA GLY A 504 2.43 11.22 14.23
C GLY A 504 2.87 10.33 13.06
N ILE A 505 4.07 9.73 13.14
CA ILE A 505 4.60 8.76 12.16
C ILE A 505 4.87 7.46 12.89
N SER A 506 4.30 6.35 12.39
CA SER A 506 4.59 5.01 12.91
C SER A 506 5.90 4.52 12.33
N VAL A 507 6.96 4.54 13.15
CA VAL A 507 8.32 4.13 12.77
C VAL A 507 8.54 2.66 13.14
N SER A 508 9.05 1.87 12.20
CA SER A 508 9.50 0.49 12.40
C SER A 508 10.91 0.48 13.03
N ASN A 509 11.83 1.22 12.43
CA ASN A 509 13.22 1.37 12.88
C ASN A 509 13.85 2.63 12.32
N TYR A 510 14.94 3.06 12.95
CA TYR A 510 15.87 4.05 12.43
C TYR A 510 17.13 3.34 11.93
N GLU A 511 17.74 3.87 10.89
CA GLU A 511 18.99 3.38 10.31
C GLU A 511 20.07 4.44 10.46
N VAL A 512 21.22 4.06 11.03
CA VAL A 512 22.33 4.97 11.32
C VAL A 512 23.47 4.70 10.36
N TYR A 513 23.89 5.72 9.62
CA TYR A 513 24.96 5.66 8.65
C TYR A 513 26.17 6.40 9.16
N VAL A 514 27.37 5.85 8.97
CA VAL A 514 28.62 6.39 9.47
C VAL A 514 29.58 6.65 8.31
N ASN A 515 30.22 7.84 8.32
CA ASN A 515 31.26 8.24 7.37
C ASN A 515 30.85 8.12 5.89
N GLY A 516 29.55 8.40 5.58
CA GLY A 516 29.02 8.37 4.22
C GLY A 516 28.89 6.96 3.64
N SER A 517 28.83 5.92 4.49
CA SER A 517 28.55 4.55 4.04
C SER A 517 27.24 4.47 3.29
N ALA A 518 27.17 3.63 2.26
CA ALA A 518 25.93 3.34 1.54
C ALA A 518 25.02 2.33 2.28
N THR A 519 25.54 1.64 3.29
CA THR A 519 24.79 0.69 4.12
C THR A 519 24.75 1.19 5.56
N PRO A 520 23.62 1.02 6.27
CA PRO A 520 23.55 1.42 7.68
C PRO A 520 24.48 0.56 8.53
N MET A 521 25.13 1.20 9.50
CA MET A 521 25.95 0.51 10.50
C MET A 521 25.09 -0.05 11.63
N ALA A 522 23.94 0.58 11.92
CA ALA A 522 23.02 0.14 12.96
C ALA A 522 21.57 0.32 12.55
N LEU A 523 20.71 -0.61 13.03
CA LEU A 523 19.27 -0.58 12.96
C LEU A 523 18.74 -0.52 14.40
N VAL A 524 18.05 0.56 14.77
CA VAL A 524 17.57 0.77 16.14
C VAL A 524 16.10 1.17 16.18
N THR A 525 15.40 0.79 17.24
CA THR A 525 13.99 1.16 17.46
C THR A 525 13.86 2.39 18.37
N SER A 526 14.94 2.74 19.09
CA SER A 526 15.01 3.96 19.92
C SER A 526 15.50 5.15 19.08
N ASN A 527 15.27 6.36 19.58
CA ASN A 527 15.73 7.60 18.96
C ASN A 527 17.20 7.96 19.32
N GLN A 528 18.01 6.95 19.61
CA GLN A 528 19.45 7.08 19.90
C GLN A 528 20.21 5.80 19.60
N TRP A 529 21.52 5.95 19.37
CA TRP A 529 22.47 4.87 19.21
C TRP A 529 23.83 5.28 19.77
N ILE A 530 24.60 4.32 20.30
CA ILE A 530 25.94 4.55 20.83
C ILE A 530 26.93 3.76 19.98
N MET A 531 27.86 4.48 19.34
CA MET A 531 29.04 3.92 18.69
C MET A 531 30.14 3.67 19.72
N THR A 532 30.74 2.51 19.70
CA THR A 532 31.78 2.07 20.64
C THR A 532 32.99 1.47 19.90
N ALA A 533 34.00 1.06 20.61
CA ALA A 533 35.15 0.33 20.06
C ALA A 533 34.73 -0.96 19.29
N ALA A 534 33.59 -1.58 19.63
CA ALA A 534 33.04 -2.71 18.88
C ALA A 534 32.57 -2.35 17.45
N ASN A 535 32.44 -1.05 17.18
CA ASN A 535 32.12 -0.49 15.86
C ASN A 535 33.37 0.21 15.24
N ASP A 536 34.57 -0.22 15.58
CA ASP A 536 35.86 0.34 15.13
C ASP A 536 36.07 1.81 15.53
N LEU A 537 35.45 2.29 16.61
CA LEU A 537 35.64 3.63 17.12
C LEU A 537 36.96 3.73 17.88
N ALA A 538 37.86 4.60 17.44
CA ALA A 538 39.13 4.87 18.10
C ALA A 538 39.07 6.13 18.97
N ALA A 539 39.94 6.20 20.01
CA ALA A 539 40.16 7.41 20.78
C ALA A 539 40.75 8.53 19.90
N GLY A 540 40.30 9.78 20.08
CA GLY A 540 40.72 10.94 19.29
C GLY A 540 40.24 10.92 17.82
N SER A 541 39.30 10.05 17.45
CA SER A 541 38.80 9.95 16.09
C SER A 541 37.54 10.81 15.88
N THR A 542 37.38 11.34 14.67
CA THR A 542 36.16 12.06 14.23
C THR A 542 35.38 11.22 13.28
N ASN A 543 34.06 11.13 13.50
CA ASN A 543 33.13 10.41 12.64
C ASN A 543 31.95 11.30 12.27
N THR A 544 31.37 11.04 11.09
CA THR A 544 30.14 11.70 10.60
C THR A 544 28.97 10.74 10.61
N PHE A 545 27.79 11.25 10.91
CA PHE A 545 26.57 10.47 11.09
C PHE A 545 25.43 11.05 10.28
N GLN A 546 24.66 10.19 9.67
CA GLN A 546 23.36 10.49 9.06
C GLN A 546 22.35 9.44 9.54
N VAL A 547 21.10 9.81 9.61
CA VAL A 547 20.01 8.92 10.06
C VAL A 547 18.86 9.04 9.09
N ASP A 548 18.24 7.91 8.76
CA ASP A 548 16.90 7.84 8.16
C ASP A 548 15.98 7.02 9.06
N TYR A 549 14.71 6.94 8.69
CA TYR A 549 13.74 6.09 9.35
C TYR A 549 12.93 5.29 8.34
N VAL A 550 12.54 4.08 8.74
CA VAL A 550 11.64 3.20 8.01
C VAL A 550 10.31 3.16 8.75
N THR A 551 9.23 3.46 8.07
CA THR A 551 7.88 3.40 8.62
C THR A 551 7.36 1.97 8.71
N THR A 552 6.32 1.71 9.50
CA THR A 552 5.73 0.37 9.65
C THR A 552 5.10 -0.17 8.36
N ASP A 553 4.83 0.70 7.39
CA ASP A 553 4.38 0.35 6.04
C ASP A 553 5.53 0.15 5.02
N GLY A 554 6.78 0.14 5.51
CA GLY A 554 7.98 -0.16 4.73
C GLY A 554 8.59 1.00 3.95
N ARG A 555 8.02 2.22 4.01
CA ARG A 555 8.61 3.40 3.36
C ARG A 555 9.84 3.88 4.10
N ARG A 556 10.85 4.32 3.36
CA ARG A 556 12.10 4.89 3.88
C ARG A 556 12.13 6.41 3.65
N SER A 557 12.54 7.16 4.67
CA SER A 557 12.78 8.60 4.52
C SER A 557 14.09 8.89 3.77
N PRO A 558 14.26 10.08 3.21
CA PRO A 558 15.59 10.56 2.82
C PRO A 558 16.53 10.63 4.04
N LEU A 559 17.85 10.51 3.79
CA LEU A 559 18.88 10.69 4.82
C LEU A 559 18.83 12.11 5.41
N SER A 560 19.05 12.22 6.70
CA SER A 560 19.26 13.50 7.38
C SER A 560 20.51 14.22 6.83
N PRO A 561 20.62 15.54 7.03
CA PRO A 561 21.93 16.20 6.94
C PRO A 561 22.92 15.52 7.89
N SER A 562 24.21 15.55 7.52
CA SER A 562 25.27 14.94 8.34
C SER A 562 25.58 15.78 9.58
N ALA A 563 25.87 15.10 10.69
CA ALA A 563 26.48 15.67 11.88
C ALA A 563 27.80 14.98 12.19
N SER A 564 28.74 15.65 12.83
CA SER A 564 30.02 15.09 13.18
C SER A 564 30.26 15.17 14.69
N GLY A 565 31.01 14.19 15.20
CA GLY A 565 31.50 14.19 16.58
C GLY A 565 32.86 13.53 16.67
N ALA A 566 33.64 13.95 17.68
CA ALA A 566 34.96 13.41 17.95
C ALA A 566 35.00 12.80 19.35
N THR A 567 35.66 11.65 19.48
CA THR A 567 36.02 11.05 20.79
C THR A 567 37.15 11.79 21.43
N TRP A 568 37.26 11.70 22.76
CA TRP A 568 38.41 12.22 23.52
C TRP A 568 39.66 11.38 23.24
N SER A 569 40.84 11.97 23.50
CA SER A 569 42.13 11.27 23.34
C SER A 569 42.39 10.21 24.42
N GLY A 570 41.60 10.23 25.49
CA GLY A 570 41.73 9.33 26.63
C GLY A 570 42.55 9.89 27.79
N LEU A 571 43.21 11.04 27.64
CA LEU A 571 43.87 11.73 28.74
C LEU A 571 42.84 12.50 29.58
N SER A 572 42.99 12.49 30.90
CA SER A 572 42.02 13.18 31.75
C SER A 572 42.66 13.80 33.01
N TRP A 573 42.13 14.97 33.37
CA TRP A 573 42.39 15.64 34.64
C TRP A 573 41.30 15.27 35.66
N ASN A 574 41.58 14.28 36.50
CA ASN A 574 40.64 13.83 37.54
C ASN A 574 39.23 13.49 36.97
N GLY A 575 39.17 12.77 35.85
CA GLY A 575 37.93 12.31 35.20
C GLY A 575 37.28 13.33 34.24
N ILE A 576 37.92 14.48 34.00
CA ILE A 576 37.53 15.43 32.94
C ILE A 576 38.57 15.34 31.82
N PRO A 577 38.19 15.18 30.54
CA PRO A 577 39.15 15.13 29.44
C PRO A 577 40.07 16.35 29.40
N ASP A 578 41.37 16.13 29.15
CA ASP A 578 42.36 17.19 29.08
C ASP A 578 42.07 18.20 27.97
N GLU A 579 41.47 17.74 26.87
CA GLU A 579 41.01 18.59 25.77
C GLU A 579 39.89 19.56 26.22
N TRP A 580 38.96 19.12 27.03
CA TRP A 580 37.88 19.96 27.58
C TRP A 580 38.46 21.00 28.56
N MET A 581 39.40 20.57 29.42
CA MET A 581 40.07 21.50 30.33
C MET A 581 40.87 22.54 29.55
N ALA A 582 41.56 22.13 28.49
CA ALA A 582 42.39 23.06 27.70
C ALA A 582 41.53 24.02 26.86
N GLU A 583 40.33 23.58 26.39
CA GLU A 583 39.40 24.44 25.69
C GLU A 583 38.97 25.65 26.52
N PHE A 584 38.63 25.44 27.78
CA PHE A 584 38.12 26.50 28.65
C PHE A 584 39.18 27.22 29.50
N PHE A 585 40.24 26.54 29.84
CA PHE A 585 41.26 27.07 30.75
C PHE A 585 42.65 27.25 30.09
N GLY A 586 42.76 26.88 28.81
CA GLY A 586 44.04 26.91 28.11
C GLY A 586 45.02 25.82 28.58
N GLY A 587 46.28 25.96 28.26
CA GLY A 587 47.33 25.05 28.74
C GLY A 587 47.79 23.99 27.75
N TYR A 588 47.35 24.01 26.51
CA TYR A 588 47.90 23.15 25.45
C TYR A 588 48.83 23.93 24.55
N PHE A 589 50.12 23.64 24.64
CA PHE A 589 51.16 24.23 23.77
C PHE A 589 52.35 23.28 23.61
N ASN A 590 53.01 23.36 22.48
CA ASN A 590 54.12 22.48 22.10
C ASN A 590 53.78 20.97 22.15
N GLY A 591 52.51 20.60 21.83
CA GLY A 591 52.06 19.21 21.83
C GLY A 591 51.85 18.58 23.22
N THR A 592 51.80 19.38 24.28
CA THR A 592 51.69 18.91 25.66
C THR A 592 50.67 19.72 26.45
N TYR A 593 49.94 19.05 27.34
CA TYR A 593 49.04 19.69 28.30
C TYR A 593 49.79 20.12 29.54
N HIS A 594 49.64 21.38 29.92
CA HIS A 594 50.24 22.00 31.11
C HIS A 594 49.15 22.21 32.17
N THR A 595 48.97 21.26 33.06
CA THR A 595 47.83 21.16 33.98
C THR A 595 47.98 21.93 35.29
N ASN A 596 49.16 22.50 35.57
CA ASN A 596 49.52 23.08 36.87
C ASN A 596 48.62 24.26 37.33
N PHE A 597 47.90 24.88 36.45
CA PHE A 597 47.00 26.01 36.75
C PHE A 597 45.52 25.69 36.49
N TRP A 598 45.20 24.44 36.14
CA TRP A 598 43.82 24.03 36.00
C TRP A 598 43.09 23.92 37.33
N PRO A 599 41.86 24.42 37.47
CA PRO A 599 41.08 24.25 38.68
C PRO A 599 40.86 22.78 39.02
N ALA A 600 40.70 22.45 40.30
CA ALA A 600 40.40 21.09 40.70
C ALA A 600 38.98 20.67 40.20
N ALA A 601 38.85 19.46 39.63
CA ALA A 601 37.61 18.95 39.07
C ALA A 601 36.45 18.99 40.07
N ASN A 602 36.67 18.72 41.32
CA ASN A 602 35.67 18.71 42.39
C ASN A 602 35.46 20.07 43.05
N ALA A 603 36.17 21.13 42.63
CA ALA A 603 35.94 22.47 43.15
C ALA A 603 34.69 23.09 42.52
N PRO A 604 33.79 23.74 43.29
CA PRO A 604 32.72 24.54 42.73
C PRO A 604 33.32 25.75 42.00
N VAL A 605 32.74 26.13 40.87
CA VAL A 605 33.19 27.30 40.09
C VAL A 605 33.03 28.60 40.91
N ALA A 606 31.99 28.65 41.75
CA ALA A 606 31.75 29.69 42.76
C ALA A 606 31.00 29.06 43.97
N SER A 607 30.95 29.75 45.09
CA SER A 607 30.24 29.24 46.26
C SER A 607 28.78 28.98 45.95
N GLY A 608 28.33 27.73 46.18
CA GLY A 608 26.95 27.31 45.94
C GLY A 608 26.62 26.93 44.47
N THR A 609 27.63 26.84 43.61
CA THR A 609 27.46 26.41 42.21
C THR A 609 27.90 24.95 42.00
N PRO A 610 27.55 24.33 40.86
CA PRO A 610 28.05 23.01 40.51
C PRO A 610 29.59 22.97 40.44
N THR A 611 30.16 21.78 40.69
CA THR A 611 31.60 21.54 40.49
C THR A 611 31.92 21.47 38.99
N LEU A 612 33.20 21.67 38.62
CA LEU A 612 33.64 21.52 37.23
C LEU A 612 33.26 20.13 36.67
N TYR A 613 33.41 19.08 37.47
CA TYR A 613 33.06 17.75 37.08
C TYR A 613 31.52 17.59 36.80
N GLN A 614 30.69 18.22 37.61
CA GLN A 614 29.24 18.24 37.40
C GLN A 614 28.86 19.02 36.13
N ILE A 615 29.51 20.15 35.88
CA ILE A 615 29.31 20.96 34.67
C ILE A 615 29.71 20.16 33.41
N PHE A 616 30.93 19.55 33.46
CA PHE A 616 31.36 18.67 32.39
C PHE A 616 30.33 17.51 32.12
N LEU A 617 29.94 16.82 33.20
CA LEU A 617 28.99 15.73 33.10
C LEU A 617 27.64 16.16 32.51
N SER A 618 27.20 17.38 32.74
CA SER A 618 25.94 17.91 32.18
C SER A 618 26.11 18.55 30.79
N GLY A 619 27.31 18.54 30.22
CA GLY A 619 27.63 19.16 28.93
C GLY A 619 27.65 20.69 28.96
N GLY A 620 27.75 21.29 30.15
CA GLY A 620 27.79 22.73 30.34
C GLY A 620 29.13 23.37 30.02
N ASN A 621 29.13 24.67 29.80
CA ASN A 621 30.34 25.51 29.70
C ASN A 621 30.69 26.06 31.08
N PRO A 622 31.90 25.80 31.63
CA PRO A 622 32.27 26.26 32.97
C PRO A 622 32.38 27.79 33.10
N LEU A 623 32.52 28.49 31.99
CA LEU A 623 32.62 29.95 31.94
C LEU A 623 31.25 30.63 31.65
N ASP A 624 30.19 29.85 31.38
CA ASP A 624 28.85 30.35 31.10
C ASP A 624 27.81 29.64 31.94
N SER A 625 27.38 30.27 33.03
CA SER A 625 26.41 29.70 33.97
C SER A 625 25.01 29.46 33.38
N SER A 626 24.69 30.04 32.23
CA SER A 626 23.41 29.81 31.55
C SER A 626 23.32 28.40 30.97
N THR A 627 24.46 27.74 30.77
CA THR A 627 24.57 26.36 30.23
C THR A 627 24.54 25.26 31.29
N TRP A 628 24.60 25.63 32.58
CA TRP A 628 24.67 24.66 33.66
C TRP A 628 23.29 24.03 33.90
N LEU A 629 23.24 22.74 34.22
CA LEU A 629 21.99 22.07 34.60
C LEU A 629 21.52 22.60 35.97
N VAL A 630 20.66 23.60 35.91
CA VAL A 630 20.03 24.23 37.07
C VAL A 630 18.53 24.03 36.97
N THR A 631 17.91 23.66 38.09
CA THR A 631 16.47 23.47 38.19
C THR A 631 15.83 24.61 38.98
N GLN A 632 14.68 25.10 38.51
CA GLN A 632 13.90 26.15 39.14
C GLN A 632 12.41 25.77 39.19
N LEU A 633 11.77 26.05 40.30
CA LEU A 633 10.29 26.00 40.38
C LEU A 633 9.74 27.39 40.05
N SER A 634 8.78 27.41 39.11
CA SER A 634 8.09 28.63 38.69
C SER A 634 6.59 28.47 38.87
N ASN A 635 5.98 29.41 39.61
CA ASN A 635 4.53 29.45 39.73
C ASN A 635 3.96 30.38 38.67
N THR A 636 3.22 29.82 37.73
CA THR A 636 2.60 30.52 36.59
C THR A 636 1.08 30.54 36.74
N PRO A 637 0.33 31.33 35.96
CA PRO A 637 -1.13 31.28 35.95
C PRO A 637 -1.71 29.89 35.61
N GLN A 638 -0.91 29.03 34.94
CA GLN A 638 -1.26 27.66 34.61
C GLN A 638 -0.90 26.64 35.71
N GLY A 639 -0.21 27.09 36.78
CA GLY A 639 0.19 26.30 37.94
C GLY A 639 1.70 26.23 38.13
N LEU A 640 2.15 25.27 38.94
CA LEU A 640 3.56 25.09 39.34
C LEU A 640 4.29 24.26 38.32
N PHE A 641 5.39 24.83 37.76
CA PHE A 641 6.26 24.18 36.79
C PHE A 641 7.68 24.03 37.35
N LEU A 642 8.29 22.87 37.07
CA LEU A 642 9.73 22.66 37.18
C LEU A 642 10.35 23.02 35.84
N ILE A 643 11.33 23.95 35.86
CA ILE A 643 12.05 24.44 34.68
C ILE A 643 13.51 24.07 34.85
N TRP A 644 14.20 23.69 33.79
CA TRP A 644 15.65 23.45 33.84
C TRP A 644 16.35 23.80 32.52
N ASN A 645 17.65 24.05 32.60
CA ASN A 645 18.48 24.24 31.43
C ASN A 645 18.82 22.89 30.80
N THR A 646 18.82 22.81 29.48
CA THR A 646 19.05 21.58 28.72
C THR A 646 20.21 21.75 27.75
N GLN A 647 20.85 20.66 27.41
CA GLN A 647 21.75 20.55 26.25
C GLN A 647 21.01 19.82 25.13
N ALA A 648 21.02 20.37 23.92
CA ALA A 648 20.40 19.78 22.78
C ALA A 648 20.94 18.36 22.50
N GLY A 649 20.06 17.42 22.18
CA GLY A 649 20.44 16.03 21.94
C GLY A 649 20.51 15.15 23.20
N GLN A 650 20.33 15.72 24.38
CA GLN A 650 20.33 14.97 25.63
C GLN A 650 18.90 14.62 26.08
N THR A 651 18.79 13.53 26.83
CA THR A 651 17.50 13.09 27.40
C THR A 651 17.52 13.23 28.91
N TYR A 652 16.49 13.85 29.45
CA TYR A 652 16.35 14.14 30.87
C TYR A 652 15.16 13.38 31.47
N GLN A 653 15.32 12.92 32.73
CA GLN A 653 14.25 12.35 33.52
C GLN A 653 13.97 13.21 34.75
N VAL A 654 12.76 13.67 34.88
CA VAL A 654 12.30 14.29 36.11
C VAL A 654 11.97 13.21 37.12
N GLN A 655 12.41 13.39 38.35
CA GLN A 655 12.10 12.50 39.46
C GLN A 655 11.56 13.27 40.66
N ALA A 656 10.68 12.66 41.41
CA ALA A 656 10.03 13.23 42.58
C ALA A 656 10.23 12.36 43.81
N THR A 657 10.25 13.00 44.99
CA THR A 657 10.33 12.30 46.28
C THR A 657 9.63 13.09 47.40
N THR A 658 9.24 12.36 48.45
CA THR A 658 8.73 12.94 49.70
C THR A 658 9.75 12.83 50.86
N ASN A 659 10.81 12.02 50.72
CA ASN A 659 11.69 11.59 51.80
C ASN A 659 13.20 11.60 51.50
N PHE A 660 13.60 11.99 50.27
CA PHE A 660 14.97 11.97 49.76
C PHE A 660 15.67 10.59 49.66
N SER A 661 15.01 9.54 50.13
CA SER A 661 15.56 8.17 50.12
C SER A 661 15.13 7.39 48.88
N THR A 662 13.91 7.58 48.44
CA THR A 662 13.34 6.93 47.22
C THR A 662 12.90 8.00 46.26
N TRP A 663 13.40 7.87 45.03
CA TRP A 663 13.04 8.75 43.92
C TRP A 663 12.23 7.96 42.88
N THR A 664 11.10 8.49 42.47
CA THR A 664 10.25 7.90 41.43
C THR A 664 10.22 8.80 40.21
N ASN A 665 10.16 8.19 39.03
CA ASN A 665 10.07 8.95 37.78
C ASN A 665 8.74 9.71 37.73
N TRP A 666 8.81 10.98 37.32
CA TRP A 666 7.70 11.88 37.10
C TRP A 666 7.51 12.08 35.60
N GLY A 667 6.57 11.35 34.99
CA GLY A 667 6.35 11.33 33.53
C GLY A 667 7.45 10.55 32.77
N GLU A 668 7.35 10.61 31.46
CA GLU A 668 8.29 9.95 30.55
C GLU A 668 9.61 10.75 30.41
N PRO A 669 10.70 10.08 30.00
CA PRO A 669 11.93 10.75 29.63
C PRO A 669 11.72 11.81 28.53
N ARG A 670 12.43 12.93 28.64
CA ARG A 670 12.25 14.10 27.78
C ARG A 670 13.53 14.38 26.97
N PHE A 671 13.41 14.26 25.65
CA PHE A 671 14.49 14.62 24.73
C PHE A 671 14.55 16.15 24.56
N ALA A 672 15.71 16.74 24.72
CA ALA A 672 15.91 18.17 24.57
C ALA A 672 16.36 18.53 23.16
N ALA A 673 15.56 19.31 22.46
CA ALA A 673 15.91 19.91 21.17
C ALA A 673 16.44 21.35 21.30
N GLY A 674 16.35 21.94 22.51
CA GLY A 674 16.72 23.31 22.81
C GLY A 674 17.53 23.46 24.10
N THR A 675 17.62 24.70 24.62
CA THR A 675 18.45 25.06 25.80
C THR A 675 17.64 25.08 27.10
N SER A 676 16.34 24.84 27.08
CA SER A 676 15.52 24.75 28.28
C SER A 676 14.33 23.85 28.07
N ASP A 677 13.82 23.24 29.15
CA ASP A 677 12.59 22.46 29.17
C ASP A 677 11.83 22.70 30.47
N SER A 678 10.56 22.33 30.51
CA SER A 678 9.70 22.48 31.67
C SER A 678 8.63 21.39 31.75
N VAL A 679 8.22 21.06 32.98
CA VAL A 679 7.13 20.13 33.24
C VAL A 679 6.21 20.64 34.34
N PHE A 680 4.92 20.42 34.18
CA PHE A 680 3.93 20.72 35.20
C PHE A 680 4.08 19.74 36.38
N VAL A 681 4.23 20.28 37.59
CA VAL A 681 4.36 19.51 38.83
C VAL A 681 3.30 19.87 39.88
N GLY A 682 2.34 20.72 39.51
CA GLY A 682 1.23 21.10 40.36
C GLY A 682 0.29 19.92 40.67
N GLY A 683 -0.26 19.88 41.88
CA GLY A 683 -1.17 18.81 42.33
C GLY A 683 -0.50 17.52 42.81
N SER A 684 0.83 17.48 42.86
CA SER A 684 1.59 16.37 43.42
C SER A 684 1.65 16.41 44.97
N SER A 685 1.61 15.25 45.61
CA SER A 685 1.94 15.09 47.01
C SER A 685 3.47 15.07 47.26
N ALA A 686 4.29 15.07 46.21
CA ALA A 686 5.75 15.11 46.33
C ALA A 686 6.21 16.50 46.77
N GLY A 687 7.17 16.55 47.67
CA GLY A 687 7.73 17.81 48.22
C GLY A 687 8.98 18.28 47.50
N TYR A 688 9.66 17.37 46.76
CA TYR A 688 10.97 17.65 46.16
C TYR A 688 11.07 17.02 44.77
N TYR A 689 11.77 17.72 43.87
CA TYR A 689 12.02 17.30 42.49
C TYR A 689 13.48 17.39 42.14
N ARG A 690 13.93 16.51 41.26
CA ARG A 690 15.24 16.63 40.62
C ARG A 690 15.13 16.29 39.13
N VAL A 691 16.07 16.80 38.35
CA VAL A 691 16.26 16.43 36.96
C VAL A 691 17.55 15.64 36.85
N VAL A 692 17.48 14.50 36.19
CA VAL A 692 18.61 13.62 35.97
C VAL A 692 18.86 13.53 34.47
N LEU A 693 20.09 13.77 34.05
CA LEU A 693 20.52 13.48 32.70
C LEU A 693 20.61 11.94 32.56
N LEU A 694 19.82 11.40 31.65
CA LEU A 694 19.89 9.97 31.34
C LEU A 694 21.09 9.71 30.45
N ARG A 695 22.06 8.97 30.99
CA ARG A 695 23.16 8.37 30.25
C ARG A 695 22.80 6.88 30.09
N GLN A 696 22.81 6.41 28.89
CA GLN A 696 22.62 4.97 28.62
C GLN A 696 23.96 4.35 28.27
#